data_6cb984cef2719aee8f8391ede59511c9
#
_entry.id   6cb984cef2719aee8f8391ede59511c9
#
_cell.length_a   1.000
_cell.length_b   1.000
_cell.length_c   1.000
_cell.angle_alpha   90.00
_cell.angle_beta   90.00
_cell.angle_gamma   90.00
#
_symmetry.space_group_name_H-M   'P 1'
#
loop_
_entity.id
_entity.type
_entity.pdbx_description
1 polymer ?
#
loop_
_entity_poly.entity_id
_entity_poly.type
_entity_poly.pdbx_seq_one_letter_code
_entity_poly.pdbx_strand_id
1 'polypeptide(L)'
;MKKLLLIFFIGFIGAGTASAAHAGQPVYAKGRLANGLTYHIFKIPSAEGRLAARLNVGVGAADENDGEEGIAHITEHMVFQSSPQYPQGLSHYLGRNGWQMGRHFNAQTGYDYTRYLFSPPQGSRQLEEVLKIYRQILQPQQFSAADWEKERQVVLSEWRQQQNLQNRLSRRQHALMYEGARQGRYPPIGRLEAVQSARADTAGAFHNKWYGSNNAVLVLMGNLNIDGTAALIERTFGDMRPIALGVRRADEYQPRLKNGWHVGMVQDADNAEDKLSLVFRFKKQKAEAYAEQSYQRLLDNFAAYVVNSRIIRSGLDVGLKMDTLGCCTGSLMLDADIAPGQHREMLEVLRNLRRDILDHPATDEELGGYRKALHNNLLPQNAGIPDDLTKVIRLSEETILRGLPLPDAEIRAADRSQLYRINAKAVNRRITEWLDAPDKMIQVQVSQGSTVNLPPPADLNKMPERPSETQSGGKAAPEFAEPESGKILTERTGRQSDIRYLKLGNGDTAVLMRLPEAGRRIHFRAVSDSGSLAEPSEAWLAKLAAETVSQSAPQGMSAGGFRQWRQQERISYTYRLEDYRQITDAQANADSLKTLLQLYRSYQTAPDLSQWQQYAKRDEARFKVRQHSKSGRPQQVLEEMKYGRSLMPSENNAYAGLTQARIKQEWQKLNAAPVHYYIVGNLPPEEAAPLVAKYLAGIPRSAAAANDYPLRAGSESRHEAAGETEGAEIHAQSWRQADTLTPEKTEQIRLLNNLFNARLKDELRGRQQSAYAVKFKAETYPGLRRIESSLTFNTAADQAQAGWQAAKKVLRELPDGIGYAEARNLRKLFIEQENARRRSAEAWIERLSADRQAEGVLPYPNDAGRIADSITRNNLRETAKRMWSEDNEQVLTVMPKH
;
A
#
# COMPACT_ATOMS: atom_id res chain seq x y z
N MET A 1 -0.91 -4.03 7.87
CA MET A 1 0.39 -3.65 7.29
C MET A 1 0.38 -4.05 5.82
N LYS A 2 0.41 -3.09 4.91
CA LYS A 2 0.26 -3.35 3.48
C LYS A 2 1.61 -3.77 2.90
N LYS A 3 1.78 -5.06 2.60
CA LYS A 3 2.84 -5.52 1.69
C LYS A 3 2.56 -4.89 0.32
N LEU A 4 3.44 -3.99 -0.12
CA LEU A 4 3.46 -3.53 -1.49
C LEU A 4 4.05 -4.67 -2.34
N LEU A 5 3.21 -5.63 -2.68
CA LEU A 5 3.51 -6.56 -3.76
C LEU A 5 3.36 -5.78 -5.06
N LEU A 6 4.46 -5.50 -5.72
CA LEU A 6 4.45 -5.07 -7.12
C LEU A 6 4.11 -6.30 -7.98
N ILE A 7 2.84 -6.67 -7.96
CA ILE A 7 2.29 -7.66 -8.89
C ILE A 7 2.00 -6.90 -10.19
N PHE A 8 2.63 -7.32 -11.27
CA PHE A 8 2.22 -6.95 -12.61
C PHE A 8 0.75 -7.34 -12.81
N PHE A 9 -0.15 -6.40 -12.56
CA PHE A 9 -1.57 -6.56 -12.87
C PHE A 9 -1.75 -6.36 -14.38
N ILE A 10 -1.91 -7.43 -15.10
CA ILE A 10 -2.55 -7.39 -16.42
C ILE A 10 -4.04 -7.19 -16.17
N GLY A 11 -4.45 -5.91 -16.14
CA GLY A 11 -5.85 -5.56 -16.03
C GLY A 11 -6.60 -5.90 -17.31
N PHE A 12 -7.43 -6.94 -17.28
CA PHE A 12 -8.45 -7.17 -18.30
C PHE A 12 -9.53 -6.10 -18.18
N ILE A 13 -9.63 -5.23 -19.18
CA ILE A 13 -10.76 -4.31 -19.33
C ILE A 13 -11.81 -5.02 -20.16
N GLY A 14 -12.85 -5.53 -19.48
CA GLY A 14 -14.08 -5.93 -20.16
C GLY A 14 -14.81 -4.69 -20.69
N ALA A 15 -15.07 -4.62 -21.99
CA ALA A 15 -15.87 -3.60 -22.60
C ALA A 15 -17.35 -3.75 -22.17
N GLY A 16 -17.78 -2.91 -21.26
CA GLY A 16 -19.19 -2.65 -21.00
C GLY A 16 -19.64 -1.48 -21.91
N THR A 17 -20.53 -1.73 -22.84
CA THR A 17 -21.19 -0.68 -23.64
C THR A 17 -22.16 0.08 -22.76
N ALA A 18 -21.72 1.18 -22.19
CA ALA A 18 -22.58 2.22 -21.67
C ALA A 18 -22.78 3.27 -22.75
N SER A 19 -24.01 3.50 -23.14
CA SER A 19 -24.43 4.58 -24.02
C SER A 19 -23.98 5.93 -23.43
N ALA A 20 -22.86 6.46 -23.92
CA ALA A 20 -22.36 7.78 -23.56
C ALA A 20 -22.78 8.79 -24.63
N ALA A 21 -23.46 9.83 -24.18
CA ALA A 21 -23.58 11.08 -24.93
C ALA A 21 -22.19 11.50 -25.44
N HIS A 22 -22.11 12.04 -26.65
CA HIS A 22 -20.89 12.39 -27.41
C HIS A 22 -19.81 13.10 -26.57
N ALA A 23 -19.01 12.35 -25.84
CA ALA A 23 -17.73 12.79 -25.36
C ALA A 23 -16.69 12.53 -26.45
N GLY A 24 -15.92 13.57 -26.85
CA GLY A 24 -14.88 13.43 -27.86
C GLY A 24 -13.85 12.36 -27.42
N GLN A 25 -13.11 11.83 -28.41
CA GLN A 25 -12.04 10.85 -28.13
C GLN A 25 -10.91 11.49 -27.31
N PRO A 26 -10.28 10.76 -26.36
CA PRO A 26 -9.05 11.22 -25.73
C PRO A 26 -7.94 11.49 -26.74
N VAL A 27 -7.21 12.59 -26.56
CA VAL A 27 -6.13 13.02 -27.44
C VAL A 27 -4.85 13.25 -26.64
N TYR A 28 -3.73 12.93 -27.26
CA TYR A 28 -2.41 13.15 -26.68
C TYR A 28 -1.54 13.96 -27.61
N ALA A 29 -0.77 14.90 -27.04
CA ALA A 29 0.25 15.66 -27.73
C ALA A 29 1.55 15.69 -26.91
N LYS A 30 2.67 15.64 -27.60
CA LYS A 30 4.01 15.82 -27.07
C LYS A 30 4.70 16.96 -27.80
N GLY A 31 5.39 17.82 -27.06
CA GLY A 31 6.18 18.89 -27.62
C GLY A 31 7.46 19.13 -26.84
N ARG A 32 8.36 19.91 -27.44
CA ARG A 32 9.60 20.36 -26.80
C ARG A 32 9.85 21.81 -27.19
N LEU A 33 10.05 22.67 -26.20
CA LEU A 33 10.38 24.07 -26.42
C LEU A 33 11.85 24.22 -26.85
N ALA A 34 12.20 25.35 -27.46
CA ALA A 34 13.57 25.67 -27.90
C ALA A 34 14.56 25.64 -26.73
N ASN A 35 14.12 25.99 -25.51
CA ASN A 35 14.91 25.94 -24.28
C ASN A 35 15.03 24.55 -23.66
N GLY A 36 14.51 23.51 -24.31
CA GLY A 36 14.65 22.11 -23.90
C GLY A 36 13.54 21.55 -23.03
N LEU A 37 12.58 22.35 -22.55
CA LEU A 37 11.44 21.84 -21.79
C LEU A 37 10.62 20.88 -22.64
N THR A 38 10.47 19.65 -22.17
CA THR A 38 9.59 18.65 -22.79
C THR A 38 8.23 18.68 -22.11
N TYR A 39 7.14 18.64 -22.91
CA TYR A 39 5.81 18.58 -22.35
C TYR A 39 4.93 17.53 -23.00
N HIS A 40 3.96 17.04 -22.23
CA HIS A 40 2.97 16.05 -22.61
C HIS A 40 1.59 16.56 -22.19
N ILE A 41 0.64 16.59 -23.11
CA ILE A 41 -0.74 17.06 -22.88
C ILE A 41 -1.69 15.92 -23.20
N PHE A 42 -2.54 15.57 -22.24
CA PHE A 42 -3.63 14.61 -22.40
C PHE A 42 -4.96 15.33 -22.32
N LYS A 43 -5.72 15.32 -23.42
CA LYS A 43 -7.12 15.69 -23.42
C LYS A 43 -7.95 14.48 -23.02
N ILE A 44 -8.66 14.56 -21.90
CA ILE A 44 -9.46 13.49 -21.31
C ILE A 44 -10.88 14.04 -21.11
N PRO A 45 -11.80 13.79 -22.04
CA PRO A 45 -13.16 14.36 -21.98
C PRO A 45 -13.90 14.04 -20.69
N SER A 46 -13.80 12.81 -20.18
CA SER A 46 -14.44 12.40 -18.92
C SER A 46 -13.84 13.05 -17.66
N ALA A 47 -12.71 13.72 -17.78
CA ALA A 47 -12.15 14.47 -16.65
C ALA A 47 -13.00 15.70 -16.30
N GLU A 48 -13.89 16.13 -17.21
CA GLU A 48 -14.72 17.34 -17.07
C GLU A 48 -13.86 18.57 -16.75
N GLY A 49 -14.07 19.20 -15.60
CA GLY A 49 -13.27 20.35 -15.15
C GLY A 49 -12.00 19.98 -14.35
N ARG A 50 -11.71 18.69 -14.14
CA ARG A 50 -10.55 18.25 -13.34
C ARG A 50 -9.24 18.44 -14.11
N LEU A 51 -8.17 18.73 -13.39
CA LEU A 51 -6.80 18.85 -13.88
C LEU A 51 -5.85 18.06 -12.98
N ALA A 52 -4.95 17.29 -13.57
CA ALA A 52 -3.77 16.78 -12.92
C ALA A 52 -2.53 17.25 -13.68
N ALA A 53 -1.61 17.91 -13.00
CA ALA A 53 -0.36 18.41 -13.55
C ALA A 53 0.82 17.81 -12.79
N ARG A 54 1.87 17.46 -13.52
CA ARG A 54 3.12 16.91 -13.00
C ARG A 54 4.30 17.66 -13.61
N LEU A 55 5.18 18.16 -12.75
CA LEU A 55 6.49 18.66 -13.16
C LEU A 55 7.53 17.68 -12.62
N ASN A 56 8.30 17.04 -13.48
CA ASN A 56 9.40 16.16 -13.12
C ASN A 56 10.72 16.84 -13.46
N VAL A 57 11.53 17.14 -12.45
CA VAL A 57 12.89 17.62 -12.61
C VAL A 57 13.83 16.43 -12.53
N GLY A 58 14.72 16.30 -13.50
CA GLY A 58 15.64 15.18 -13.63
C GLY A 58 16.83 15.30 -12.67
N VAL A 59 16.58 15.45 -11.37
CA VAL A 59 17.60 15.52 -10.30
C VAL A 59 17.04 14.94 -9.02
N GLY A 60 17.86 14.22 -8.27
CA GLY A 60 17.48 13.64 -7.00
C GLY A 60 18.69 13.42 -6.07
N ALA A 61 18.50 12.59 -5.05
CA ALA A 61 19.52 12.36 -4.04
C ALA A 61 20.85 11.80 -4.60
N ALA A 62 20.80 11.00 -5.66
CA ALA A 62 22.03 10.49 -6.29
C ALA A 62 22.89 11.59 -6.93
N ASP A 63 22.41 12.81 -7.07
CA ASP A 63 23.16 13.95 -7.63
C ASP A 63 23.81 14.86 -6.57
N GLU A 64 23.65 14.52 -5.28
CA GLU A 64 24.23 15.23 -4.14
C GLU A 64 25.75 14.97 -4.03
N ASN A 65 26.46 15.81 -3.30
CA ASN A 65 27.88 15.59 -2.98
C ASN A 65 28.04 14.97 -1.58
N ASP A 66 29.23 14.46 -1.27
CA ASP A 66 29.56 14.00 0.07
C ASP A 66 29.43 15.15 1.07
N GLY A 67 28.72 14.93 2.16
CA GLY A 67 28.40 15.95 3.17
C GLY A 67 27.14 16.78 2.86
N GLU A 68 26.49 16.57 1.73
CA GLU A 68 25.26 17.26 1.32
C GLU A 68 24.06 16.31 1.31
N GLU A 69 24.18 15.11 1.91
CA GLU A 69 23.13 14.08 1.85
C GLU A 69 21.81 14.56 2.46
N GLY A 70 20.79 14.64 1.61
CA GLY A 70 19.47 15.17 1.91
C GLY A 70 19.18 16.55 1.33
N ILE A 71 20.18 17.19 0.67
CA ILE A 71 20.01 18.54 0.12
C ILE A 71 18.98 18.58 -1.01
N ALA A 72 18.85 17.52 -1.81
CA ALA A 72 17.82 17.42 -2.85
C ALA A 72 16.41 17.46 -2.25
N HIS A 73 16.20 16.74 -1.15
CA HIS A 73 14.92 16.68 -0.45
C HIS A 73 14.60 18.01 0.26
N ILE A 74 15.57 18.60 0.95
CA ILE A 74 15.34 19.91 1.56
C ILE A 74 15.06 20.98 0.49
N THR A 75 15.73 20.93 -0.66
CA THR A 75 15.47 21.82 -1.80
C THR A 75 14.02 21.69 -2.26
N GLU A 76 13.46 20.50 -2.30
CA GLU A 76 12.04 20.27 -2.60
C GLU A 76 11.13 21.02 -1.62
N HIS A 77 11.43 21.03 -0.33
CA HIS A 77 10.69 21.78 0.69
C HIS A 77 10.84 23.28 0.49
N MET A 78 12.06 23.75 0.20
CA MET A 78 12.39 25.18 0.13
C MET A 78 11.69 25.91 -1.00
N VAL A 79 11.36 25.25 -2.13
CA VAL A 79 10.62 25.91 -3.22
C VAL A 79 9.19 26.28 -2.86
N PHE A 80 8.66 25.75 -1.76
CA PHE A 80 7.35 26.11 -1.22
C PHE A 80 7.40 27.26 -0.20
N GLN A 81 8.58 27.71 0.17
CA GLN A 81 8.79 28.79 1.13
C GLN A 81 8.76 30.18 0.46
N SER A 82 9.22 31.21 1.17
CA SER A 82 9.16 32.58 0.70
C SER A 82 9.97 32.80 -0.60
N SER A 83 9.42 33.61 -1.47
CA SER A 83 10.06 34.04 -2.71
C SER A 83 9.59 35.45 -3.07
N PRO A 84 10.22 36.16 -4.02
CA PRO A 84 9.74 37.47 -4.47
C PRO A 84 8.28 37.46 -4.92
N GLN A 85 7.80 36.37 -5.52
CA GLN A 85 6.40 36.23 -5.98
C GLN A 85 5.46 35.82 -4.86
N TYR A 86 5.94 35.10 -3.88
CA TYR A 86 5.18 34.63 -2.70
C TYR A 86 5.91 35.00 -1.40
N PRO A 87 5.88 36.28 -0.96
CA PRO A 87 6.67 36.73 0.18
C PRO A 87 6.34 36.00 1.51
N GLN A 88 5.12 35.48 1.65
CA GLN A 88 4.71 34.70 2.82
C GLN A 88 4.84 33.17 2.60
N GLY A 89 5.44 32.74 1.50
CA GLY A 89 5.60 31.36 1.09
C GLY A 89 4.50 30.87 0.14
N LEU A 90 4.91 30.01 -0.81
CA LEU A 90 4.00 29.39 -1.78
C LEU A 90 2.98 28.51 -1.07
N SER A 91 3.38 27.72 -0.07
CA SER A 91 2.45 26.92 0.73
C SER A 91 1.37 27.75 1.39
N HIS A 92 1.70 28.90 1.92
CA HIS A 92 0.74 29.84 2.53
C HIS A 92 -0.23 30.40 1.49
N TYR A 93 0.28 30.82 0.32
CA TYR A 93 -0.54 31.28 -0.79
C TYR A 93 -1.54 30.21 -1.23
N LEU A 94 -1.09 28.98 -1.45
CA LEU A 94 -1.93 27.85 -1.83
C LEU A 94 -3.01 27.59 -0.77
N GLY A 95 -2.63 27.54 0.51
CA GLY A 95 -3.57 27.32 1.62
C GLY A 95 -4.68 28.36 1.69
N ARG A 96 -4.35 29.65 1.54
CA ARG A 96 -5.32 30.76 1.52
C ARG A 96 -6.29 30.67 0.33
N ASN A 97 -5.84 30.10 -0.79
CA ASN A 97 -6.65 29.86 -2.00
C ASN A 97 -7.38 28.51 -2.00
N GLY A 98 -7.47 27.84 -0.86
CA GLY A 98 -8.25 26.61 -0.69
C GLY A 98 -7.54 25.34 -1.15
N TRP A 99 -6.24 25.42 -1.46
CA TRP A 99 -5.46 24.23 -1.77
C TRP A 99 -5.04 23.52 -0.48
N GLN A 100 -5.03 22.19 -0.50
CA GLN A 100 -4.66 21.34 0.63
C GLN A 100 -3.47 20.47 0.24
N MET A 101 -2.41 20.52 1.04
CA MET A 101 -1.25 19.63 0.87
C MET A 101 -1.67 18.15 0.99
N GLY A 102 -1.12 17.32 0.14
CA GLY A 102 -1.45 15.89 0.06
C GLY A 102 -2.72 15.58 -0.75
N ARG A 103 -3.59 16.56 -0.98
CA ARG A 103 -4.80 16.42 -1.80
C ARG A 103 -4.70 17.17 -3.13
N HIS A 104 -4.36 18.44 -3.08
CA HIS A 104 -4.34 19.33 -4.24
C HIS A 104 -2.92 19.61 -4.73
N PHE A 105 -1.94 19.53 -3.87
CA PHE A 105 -0.53 19.61 -4.21
C PHE A 105 0.30 18.70 -3.31
N ASN A 106 1.39 18.19 -3.87
CA ASN A 106 2.40 17.40 -3.16
C ASN A 106 3.71 17.48 -3.94
N ALA A 107 4.81 17.05 -3.30
CA ALA A 107 6.07 16.85 -3.99
C ALA A 107 6.76 15.58 -3.50
N GLN A 108 7.76 15.13 -4.20
CA GLN A 108 8.47 13.89 -3.92
C GLN A 108 9.87 13.91 -4.50
N THR A 109 10.87 13.64 -3.67
CA THR A 109 12.24 13.43 -4.09
C THR A 109 12.59 11.94 -4.13
N GLY A 110 13.12 11.50 -5.26
CA GLY A 110 13.68 10.16 -5.45
C GLY A 110 15.21 10.18 -5.56
N TYR A 111 15.78 9.09 -6.06
CA TYR A 111 17.22 9.03 -6.29
C TYR A 111 17.67 9.85 -7.49
N ASP A 112 16.87 9.93 -8.54
CA ASP A 112 17.20 10.54 -9.84
C ASP A 112 16.15 11.53 -10.36
N TYR A 113 15.15 11.84 -9.53
CA TYR A 113 14.09 12.80 -9.87
C TYR A 113 13.60 13.56 -8.64
N THR A 114 13.06 14.77 -8.90
CA THR A 114 12.19 15.51 -7.98
C THR A 114 10.90 15.86 -8.73
N ARG A 115 9.74 15.53 -8.15
CA ARG A 115 8.41 15.68 -8.78
C ARG A 115 7.52 16.60 -7.99
N TYR A 116 6.81 17.49 -8.68
CA TYR A 116 5.80 18.36 -8.14
C TYR A 116 4.44 17.99 -8.74
N LEU A 117 3.50 17.64 -7.88
CA LEU A 117 2.23 16.99 -8.22
C LEU A 117 1.08 17.93 -7.86
N PHE A 118 0.39 18.49 -8.85
CA PHE A 118 -0.71 19.42 -8.61
C PHE A 118 -2.01 18.88 -9.20
N SER A 119 -3.09 19.02 -8.41
CA SER A 119 -4.47 18.74 -8.79
C SER A 119 -5.35 19.83 -8.19
N PRO A 120 -5.41 21.00 -8.82
CA PRO A 120 -5.97 22.21 -8.22
C PRO A 120 -7.46 22.08 -7.89
N PRO A 121 -7.96 22.76 -6.85
CA PRO A 121 -9.34 22.61 -6.38
C PRO A 121 -10.40 23.08 -7.40
N GLN A 122 -10.05 24.04 -8.29
CA GLN A 122 -10.93 24.51 -9.37
C GLN A 122 -10.57 23.86 -10.72
N GLY A 123 -9.71 22.84 -10.71
CA GLY A 123 -9.35 22.03 -11.87
C GLY A 123 -8.71 22.84 -12.99
N SER A 124 -9.15 22.63 -14.23
CA SER A 124 -8.57 23.26 -15.45
C SER A 124 -8.68 24.79 -15.48
N ARG A 125 -9.56 25.40 -14.68
CA ARG A 125 -9.63 26.86 -14.56
C ARG A 125 -8.35 27.46 -13.95
N GLN A 126 -7.59 26.66 -13.21
CA GLN A 126 -6.34 27.07 -12.57
C GLN A 126 -5.08 26.59 -13.35
N LEU A 127 -5.24 26.18 -14.60
CA LEU A 127 -4.11 25.73 -15.42
C LEU A 127 -3.00 26.77 -15.52
N GLU A 128 -3.36 28.02 -15.82
CA GLU A 128 -2.38 29.11 -15.95
C GLU A 128 -1.66 29.39 -14.62
N GLU A 129 -2.38 29.36 -13.50
CA GLU A 129 -1.79 29.49 -12.15
C GLU A 129 -0.79 28.36 -11.87
N VAL A 130 -1.16 27.12 -12.18
CA VAL A 130 -0.26 25.95 -12.03
C VAL A 130 1.02 26.12 -12.85
N LEU A 131 0.91 26.56 -14.11
CA LEU A 131 2.08 26.77 -14.97
C LEU A 131 2.98 27.89 -14.44
N LYS A 132 2.42 29.00 -13.93
CA LYS A 132 3.18 30.08 -13.29
C LYS A 132 3.94 29.60 -12.05
N ILE A 133 3.31 28.75 -11.22
CA ILE A 133 3.97 28.13 -10.08
C ILE A 133 5.11 27.22 -10.54
N TYR A 134 4.89 26.37 -11.56
CA TYR A 134 5.95 25.52 -12.08
C TYR A 134 7.11 26.31 -12.70
N ARG A 135 6.81 27.42 -13.38
CA ARG A 135 7.86 28.34 -13.84
C ARG A 135 8.70 28.86 -12.68
N GLN A 136 8.05 29.31 -11.60
CA GLN A 136 8.76 29.79 -10.42
C GLN A 136 9.64 28.70 -9.80
N ILE A 137 9.16 27.45 -9.71
CA ILE A 137 9.94 26.31 -9.21
C ILE A 137 11.21 26.09 -10.04
N LEU A 138 11.15 26.32 -11.35
CA LEU A 138 12.30 26.15 -12.26
C LEU A 138 13.23 27.37 -12.36
N GLN A 139 12.81 28.55 -11.87
CA GLN A 139 13.64 29.76 -11.88
C GLN A 139 14.70 29.72 -10.78
N PRO A 140 15.85 30.38 -10.97
CA PRO A 140 16.87 30.49 -9.94
C PRO A 140 16.30 30.99 -8.60
N GLN A 141 16.68 30.32 -7.51
CA GLN A 141 16.17 30.59 -6.17
C GLN A 141 17.34 31.01 -5.24
N GLN A 142 17.00 31.93 -4.32
CA GLN A 142 17.79 32.21 -3.13
C GLN A 142 16.90 31.97 -1.92
N PHE A 143 17.28 31.03 -1.09
CA PHE A 143 16.48 30.65 0.07
C PHE A 143 16.88 31.49 1.29
N SER A 144 15.87 31.97 2.04
CA SER A 144 16.12 32.74 3.25
C SER A 144 16.63 31.83 4.38
N ALA A 145 17.56 32.34 5.20
CA ALA A 145 18.05 31.61 6.34
C ALA A 145 16.98 31.30 7.38
N ALA A 146 15.98 32.15 7.51
CA ALA A 146 14.86 31.96 8.43
C ALA A 146 13.93 30.79 7.96
N ASP A 147 13.58 30.74 6.66
CA ASP A 147 12.80 29.65 6.11
C ASP A 147 13.59 28.34 6.14
N TRP A 148 14.89 28.41 5.87
CA TRP A 148 15.78 27.27 5.94
C TRP A 148 15.77 26.63 7.33
N GLU A 149 15.98 27.41 8.39
CA GLU A 149 16.02 26.88 9.75
C GLU A 149 14.68 26.24 10.14
N LYS A 150 13.59 26.86 9.72
CA LYS A 150 12.25 26.32 9.92
C LYS A 150 12.06 24.97 9.21
N GLU A 151 12.39 24.90 7.92
CA GLU A 151 12.17 23.67 7.14
C GLU A 151 13.16 22.57 7.51
N ARG A 152 14.39 22.93 7.93
CA ARG A 152 15.35 21.97 8.45
C ARG A 152 14.78 21.19 9.63
N GLN A 153 14.06 21.85 10.55
CA GLN A 153 13.41 21.16 11.68
C GLN A 153 12.29 20.23 11.20
N VAL A 154 11.54 20.62 10.17
CA VAL A 154 10.51 19.77 9.56
C VAL A 154 11.15 18.52 8.95
N VAL A 155 12.21 18.67 8.16
CA VAL A 155 12.93 17.54 7.55
C VAL A 155 13.58 16.64 8.60
N LEU A 156 14.14 17.18 9.68
CA LEU A 156 14.65 16.40 10.81
C LEU A 156 13.53 15.59 11.49
N SER A 157 12.36 16.17 11.64
CA SER A 157 11.18 15.44 12.16
C SER A 157 10.74 14.33 11.21
N GLU A 158 10.75 14.56 9.90
CA GLU A 158 10.47 13.54 8.90
C GLU A 158 11.52 12.44 8.90
N TRP A 159 12.80 12.80 9.01
CA TRP A 159 13.90 11.85 9.11
C TRP A 159 13.69 10.89 10.28
N ARG A 160 13.30 11.41 11.46
CA ARG A 160 12.97 10.58 12.64
C ARG A 160 11.83 9.63 12.35
N GLN A 161 10.75 10.08 11.71
CA GLN A 161 9.60 9.25 11.34
C GLN A 161 9.98 8.14 10.36
N GLN A 162 10.93 8.39 9.47
CA GLN A 162 11.41 7.39 8.52
C GLN A 162 12.38 6.36 9.14
N GLN A 163 12.65 6.41 10.44
CA GLN A 163 13.45 5.40 11.15
C GLN A 163 12.66 4.16 11.57
N ASN A 164 11.45 3.94 11.04
CA ASN A 164 10.73 2.69 11.26
C ASN A 164 11.46 1.49 10.61
N LEU A 165 11.27 0.29 11.17
CA LEU A 165 11.96 -0.94 10.76
C LEU A 165 11.89 -1.18 9.25
N GLN A 166 10.70 -1.05 8.64
CA GLN A 166 10.53 -1.33 7.20
C GLN A 166 11.39 -0.41 6.33
N ASN A 167 11.48 0.87 6.67
CA ASN A 167 12.30 1.84 5.94
C ASN A 167 13.80 1.59 6.16
N ARG A 168 14.21 1.23 7.38
CA ARG A 168 15.62 0.89 7.66
C ARG A 168 16.05 -0.34 6.87
N LEU A 169 15.25 -1.42 6.88
CA LEU A 169 15.52 -2.64 6.10
C LEU A 169 15.55 -2.34 4.59
N SER A 170 14.58 -1.56 4.09
CA SER A 170 14.52 -1.18 2.67
C SER A 170 15.75 -0.38 2.23
N ARG A 171 16.23 0.57 3.04
CA ARG A 171 17.44 1.34 2.74
C ARG A 171 18.70 0.46 2.72
N ARG A 172 18.83 -0.47 3.69
CA ARG A 172 19.97 -1.41 3.73
C ARG A 172 19.96 -2.35 2.53
N GLN A 173 18.78 -2.88 2.19
CA GLN A 173 18.62 -3.70 0.99
C GLN A 173 18.96 -2.91 -0.29
N HIS A 174 18.47 -1.67 -0.39
CA HIS A 174 18.77 -0.79 -1.52
C HIS A 174 20.27 -0.53 -1.63
N ALA A 175 20.96 -0.22 -0.52
CA ALA A 175 22.39 0.01 -0.49
C ALA A 175 23.18 -1.22 -0.98
N LEU A 176 22.77 -2.44 -0.61
CA LEU A 176 23.38 -3.68 -1.13
C LEU A 176 23.14 -3.85 -2.63
N MET A 177 21.91 -3.63 -3.10
CA MET A 177 21.56 -3.76 -4.51
C MET A 177 22.31 -2.77 -5.39
N TYR A 178 22.57 -1.55 -4.88
CA TYR A 178 23.30 -0.48 -5.55
C TYR A 178 24.73 -0.30 -5.04
N GLU A 179 25.35 -1.36 -4.51
CA GLU A 179 26.74 -1.29 -4.03
C GLU A 179 27.69 -0.74 -5.10
N GLY A 180 28.43 0.30 -4.75
CA GLY A 180 29.34 1.02 -5.64
C GLY A 180 28.71 2.12 -6.49
N ALA A 181 27.39 2.24 -6.51
CA ALA A 181 26.67 3.33 -7.17
C ALA A 181 26.28 4.44 -6.22
N ARG A 182 26.03 5.64 -6.75
CA ARG A 182 25.59 6.82 -6.00
C ARG A 182 24.26 6.56 -5.30
N GLN A 183 23.33 5.87 -5.93
CA GLN A 183 22.02 5.50 -5.33
C GLN A 183 22.17 4.66 -4.06
N GLY A 184 23.22 3.87 -3.92
CA GLY A 184 23.50 3.11 -2.70
C GLY A 184 24.07 3.96 -1.55
N ARG A 185 24.62 5.15 -1.86
CA ARG A 185 25.31 6.05 -0.92
C ARG A 185 24.45 7.21 -0.44
N TYR A 186 23.58 7.74 -1.30
CA TYR A 186 22.81 8.96 -1.06
C TYR A 186 21.30 8.66 -0.92
N PRO A 187 20.82 8.37 0.29
CA PRO A 187 19.39 8.13 0.51
C PRO A 187 18.57 9.43 0.38
N PRO A 188 17.40 9.42 -0.24
CA PRO A 188 16.62 10.65 -0.46
C PRO A 188 16.32 11.46 0.81
N ILE A 189 16.11 10.80 1.95
CA ILE A 189 15.90 11.49 3.24
C ILE A 189 17.18 12.11 3.82
N GLY A 190 18.33 11.78 3.27
CA GLY A 190 19.62 12.23 3.75
C GLY A 190 20.15 11.48 4.97
N ARG A 191 21.33 11.93 5.42
CA ARG A 191 21.93 11.51 6.68
C ARG A 191 21.73 12.58 7.74
N LEU A 192 21.54 12.16 8.98
CA LEU A 192 21.23 13.08 10.09
C LEU A 192 22.23 14.23 10.20
N GLU A 193 23.51 13.88 10.23
CA GLU A 193 24.61 14.85 10.42
C GLU A 193 24.70 15.85 9.25
N ALA A 194 24.47 15.37 8.01
CA ALA A 194 24.46 16.21 6.83
C ALA A 194 23.27 17.18 6.85
N VAL A 195 22.05 16.69 7.18
CA VAL A 195 20.85 17.53 7.31
C VAL A 195 20.98 18.56 8.44
N GLN A 196 21.60 18.19 9.56
CA GLN A 196 21.85 19.12 10.69
C GLN A 196 22.83 20.22 10.35
N SER A 197 23.87 19.91 9.59
CA SER A 197 24.95 20.87 9.23
C SER A 197 24.69 21.64 7.93
N ALA A 198 23.74 21.22 7.11
CA ALA A 198 23.44 21.85 5.83
C ALA A 198 22.99 23.31 5.95
N ARG A 199 23.20 24.11 4.90
CA ARG A 199 22.97 25.56 4.86
C ARG A 199 22.05 25.96 3.69
N ALA A 200 21.36 27.08 3.84
CA ALA A 200 20.44 27.62 2.84
C ALA A 200 21.11 27.90 1.49
N ASP A 201 22.36 28.41 1.52
CA ASP A 201 23.14 28.69 0.32
C ASP A 201 23.53 27.43 -0.45
N THR A 202 23.77 26.31 0.24
CA THR A 202 24.01 25.01 -0.39
C THR A 202 22.78 24.51 -1.15
N ALA A 203 21.60 24.66 -0.55
CA ALA A 203 20.33 24.29 -1.23
C ALA A 203 20.06 25.19 -2.44
N GLY A 204 20.32 26.51 -2.33
CA GLY A 204 20.23 27.44 -3.45
C GLY A 204 21.20 27.10 -4.57
N ALA A 205 22.45 26.76 -4.25
CA ALA A 205 23.42 26.31 -5.23
C ALA A 205 23.02 25.00 -5.92
N PHE A 206 22.51 24.02 -5.16
CA PHE A 206 21.98 22.76 -5.70
C PHE A 206 20.80 23.00 -6.63
N HIS A 207 19.83 23.83 -6.19
CA HIS A 207 18.68 24.21 -7.00
C HIS A 207 19.13 24.83 -8.34
N ASN A 208 19.97 25.88 -8.28
CA ASN A 208 20.37 26.63 -9.46
C ASN A 208 21.23 25.84 -10.45
N LYS A 209 21.90 24.77 -9.96
CA LYS A 209 22.67 23.83 -10.79
C LYS A 209 21.77 22.87 -11.57
N TRP A 210 20.64 22.49 -11.02
CA TRP A 210 19.85 21.37 -11.55
C TRP A 210 18.43 21.72 -12.03
N TYR A 211 17.84 22.81 -11.48
CA TYR A 211 16.47 23.21 -11.83
C TYR A 211 16.48 24.16 -13.03
N GLY A 212 16.02 23.63 -14.16
CA GLY A 212 15.93 24.41 -15.38
C GLY A 212 15.03 23.74 -16.41
N SER A 213 14.62 24.53 -17.39
CA SER A 213 13.72 24.08 -18.45
C SER A 213 14.25 22.85 -19.19
N ASN A 214 15.53 22.80 -19.47
CA ASN A 214 16.18 21.69 -20.19
C ASN A 214 16.42 20.42 -19.34
N ASN A 215 16.09 20.45 -18.04
CA ASN A 215 16.12 19.28 -17.15
C ASN A 215 14.72 18.94 -16.62
N ALA A 216 13.66 19.42 -17.28
CA ALA A 216 12.31 19.24 -16.77
C ALA A 216 11.38 18.62 -17.83
N VAL A 217 10.43 17.83 -17.34
CA VAL A 217 9.33 17.25 -18.12
C VAL A 217 8.01 17.65 -17.47
N LEU A 218 7.13 18.27 -18.25
CA LEU A 218 5.81 18.70 -17.84
C LEU A 218 4.75 17.74 -18.38
N VAL A 219 3.84 17.24 -17.53
CA VAL A 219 2.72 16.40 -17.94
C VAL A 219 1.40 17.01 -17.45
N LEU A 220 0.53 17.33 -18.37
CA LEU A 220 -0.78 17.92 -18.12
C LEU A 220 -1.91 16.98 -18.57
N MET A 221 -2.86 16.71 -17.69
CA MET A 221 -3.92 15.71 -17.87
C MET A 221 -5.27 16.29 -17.43
N GLY A 222 -6.23 16.36 -18.37
CA GLY A 222 -7.56 16.92 -18.09
C GLY A 222 -8.37 17.11 -19.38
N ASN A 223 -9.56 17.69 -19.29
CA ASN A 223 -10.29 18.08 -20.49
C ASN A 223 -9.73 19.41 -21.04
N LEU A 224 -8.56 19.31 -21.69
CA LEU A 224 -7.75 20.44 -22.13
C LEU A 224 -7.88 20.68 -23.64
N ASN A 225 -7.80 21.94 -24.07
CA ASN A 225 -7.56 22.27 -25.46
C ASN A 225 -6.07 22.13 -25.77
N ILE A 226 -5.68 21.23 -26.66
CA ILE A 226 -4.28 20.89 -26.94
C ILE A 226 -3.49 22.12 -27.41
N ASP A 227 -3.97 22.80 -28.49
CA ASP A 227 -3.24 23.91 -29.06
C ASP A 227 -3.18 25.14 -28.15
N GLY A 228 -4.29 25.45 -27.49
CA GLY A 228 -4.34 26.53 -26.50
C GLY A 228 -3.44 26.26 -25.29
N THR A 229 -3.36 24.98 -24.85
CA THR A 229 -2.46 24.58 -23.74
C THR A 229 -1.00 24.63 -24.17
N ALA A 230 -0.66 24.19 -25.39
CA ALA A 230 0.70 24.28 -25.92
C ALA A 230 1.15 25.75 -26.06
N ALA A 231 0.28 26.62 -26.61
CA ALA A 231 0.54 28.07 -26.71
C ALA A 231 0.72 28.72 -25.31
N LEU A 232 -0.03 28.26 -24.30
CA LEU A 232 0.13 28.74 -22.93
C LEU A 232 1.46 28.27 -22.31
N ILE A 233 1.89 27.05 -22.59
CA ILE A 233 3.21 26.53 -22.17
C ILE A 233 4.32 27.38 -22.81
N GLU A 234 4.26 27.65 -24.13
CA GLU A 234 5.24 28.49 -24.84
C GLU A 234 5.31 29.87 -24.20
N ARG A 235 4.15 30.56 -24.00
CA ARG A 235 4.12 31.88 -23.36
C ARG A 235 4.68 31.87 -21.92
N THR A 236 4.49 30.76 -21.20
CA THR A 236 4.90 30.69 -19.80
C THR A 236 6.36 30.35 -19.66
N PHE A 237 6.93 29.50 -20.49
CA PHE A 237 8.28 28.96 -20.30
C PHE A 237 9.24 29.31 -21.44
N GLY A 238 8.77 29.77 -22.61
CA GLY A 238 9.61 29.92 -23.80
C GLY A 238 10.80 30.88 -23.69
N ASP A 239 10.69 31.91 -22.85
CA ASP A 239 11.76 32.89 -22.57
C ASP A 239 12.77 32.39 -21.47
N MET A 240 12.54 31.27 -20.84
CA MET A 240 13.48 30.73 -19.85
C MET A 240 14.78 30.28 -20.52
N ARG A 241 15.90 30.69 -19.96
CA ARG A 241 17.23 30.26 -20.43
C ARG A 241 17.53 28.84 -19.92
N PRO A 242 18.05 27.95 -20.79
CA PRO A 242 18.51 26.64 -20.36
C PRO A 242 19.70 26.80 -19.41
N ILE A 243 19.80 25.92 -18.43
CA ILE A 243 20.94 25.85 -17.49
C ILE A 243 22.05 24.97 -18.05
N ALA A 244 23.30 25.23 -17.60
CA ALA A 244 24.41 24.31 -17.81
C ALA A 244 24.26 23.12 -16.85
N LEU A 245 23.79 21.98 -17.37
CA LEU A 245 23.59 20.79 -16.55
C LEU A 245 24.90 20.23 -16.05
N GLY A 246 24.90 19.75 -14.80
CA GLY A 246 26.01 19.00 -14.24
C GLY A 246 26.29 17.71 -15.02
N VAL A 247 27.58 17.38 -15.16
CA VAL A 247 27.99 16.15 -15.83
C VAL A 247 27.75 14.96 -14.91
N ARG A 248 27.00 13.97 -15.39
CA ARG A 248 26.82 12.67 -14.73
C ARG A 248 27.74 11.66 -15.40
N ARG A 249 28.59 11.03 -14.61
CA ARG A 249 29.39 9.89 -15.09
C ARG A 249 28.50 8.64 -14.97
N ALA A 250 28.19 8.03 -16.09
CA ALA A 250 27.24 6.91 -16.14
C ALA A 250 27.66 5.71 -15.27
N ASP A 251 28.96 5.49 -15.11
CA ASP A 251 29.52 4.44 -14.26
C ASP A 251 29.28 4.66 -12.76
N GLU A 252 29.20 5.90 -12.31
CA GLU A 252 28.90 6.24 -10.90
C GLU A 252 27.43 5.94 -10.51
N TYR A 253 26.53 5.82 -11.51
CA TYR A 253 25.11 5.54 -11.31
C TYR A 253 24.75 4.08 -11.56
N GLN A 254 25.77 3.20 -11.70
CA GLN A 254 25.59 1.76 -11.91
C GLN A 254 26.15 0.98 -10.74
N PRO A 255 25.44 -0.06 -10.26
CA PRO A 255 26.01 -0.94 -9.25
C PRO A 255 27.24 -1.67 -9.80
N ARG A 256 28.24 -1.82 -8.93
CA ARG A 256 29.42 -2.60 -9.25
C ARG A 256 29.08 -4.09 -9.17
N LEU A 257 29.15 -4.78 -10.31
CA LEU A 257 28.95 -6.21 -10.36
C LEU A 257 30.22 -6.95 -9.90
N LYS A 258 30.03 -7.97 -9.06
CA LYS A 258 31.09 -8.87 -8.57
C LYS A 258 31.04 -10.17 -9.37
N ASN A 259 32.13 -10.91 -9.40
CA ASN A 259 32.17 -12.24 -10.00
C ASN A 259 32.01 -13.31 -8.90
N GLY A 260 31.12 -14.27 -9.15
CA GLY A 260 30.87 -15.38 -8.24
C GLY A 260 29.87 -15.09 -7.15
N TRP A 261 29.76 -16.01 -6.21
CA TRP A 261 28.88 -15.91 -5.06
C TRP A 261 29.46 -14.98 -3.99
N HIS A 262 28.62 -14.17 -3.41
CA HIS A 262 28.92 -13.37 -2.23
C HIS A 262 27.70 -13.23 -1.34
N VAL A 263 27.92 -12.89 -0.06
CA VAL A 263 26.84 -12.72 0.92
C VAL A 263 26.61 -11.24 1.17
N GLY A 264 25.35 -10.81 1.13
CA GLY A 264 24.88 -9.49 1.54
C GLY A 264 24.01 -9.60 2.78
N MET A 265 24.35 -8.86 3.83
CA MET A 265 23.63 -8.89 5.10
C MET A 265 22.73 -7.66 5.25
N VAL A 266 21.47 -7.88 5.57
CA VAL A 266 20.49 -6.87 5.97
C VAL A 266 20.10 -7.15 7.41
N GLN A 267 20.74 -6.47 8.37
CA GLN A 267 20.55 -6.69 9.79
C GLN A 267 19.87 -5.52 10.46
N ASP A 268 18.94 -5.79 11.36
CA ASP A 268 18.32 -4.78 12.21
C ASP A 268 17.88 -5.41 13.54
N ALA A 269 18.11 -4.70 14.65
CA ALA A 269 17.79 -5.22 15.99
C ALA A 269 16.28 -5.48 16.19
N ASP A 270 15.44 -4.70 15.50
CA ASP A 270 13.98 -4.85 15.57
C ASP A 270 13.43 -5.86 14.54
N ASN A 271 14.30 -6.49 13.74
CA ASN A 271 13.85 -7.48 12.76
C ASN A 271 13.57 -8.81 13.42
N ALA A 272 12.34 -9.29 13.29
CA ALA A 272 11.91 -10.59 13.83
C ALA A 272 11.68 -11.65 12.75
N GLU A 273 11.86 -11.30 11.47
CA GLU A 273 11.56 -12.17 10.33
C GLU A 273 12.83 -12.41 9.52
N ASP A 274 13.29 -13.63 9.50
CA ASP A 274 14.43 -14.00 8.69
C ASP A 274 13.97 -14.21 7.23
N LYS A 275 14.80 -13.74 6.29
CA LYS A 275 14.61 -13.94 4.84
C LYS A 275 15.91 -14.35 4.21
N LEU A 276 15.80 -15.20 3.19
CA LEU A 276 16.92 -15.53 2.33
C LEU A 276 16.52 -15.34 0.87
N SER A 277 17.36 -14.64 0.14
CA SER A 277 17.13 -14.40 -1.29
C SER A 277 18.36 -14.75 -2.09
N LEU A 278 18.17 -15.38 -3.24
CA LEU A 278 19.18 -15.45 -4.28
C LEU A 278 18.98 -14.30 -5.24
N VAL A 279 20.00 -13.49 -5.41
CA VAL A 279 19.97 -12.31 -6.28
C VAL A 279 21.00 -12.51 -7.39
N PHE A 280 20.54 -12.40 -8.62
CA PHE A 280 21.35 -12.47 -9.84
C PHE A 280 21.36 -11.09 -10.47
N ARG A 281 22.53 -10.45 -10.59
CA ARG A 281 22.67 -9.16 -11.25
C ARG A 281 23.45 -9.30 -12.54
N PHE A 282 22.93 -8.72 -13.61
CA PHE A 282 23.46 -8.88 -14.98
C PHE A 282 23.40 -7.57 -15.76
N LYS A 283 24.30 -7.41 -16.72
CA LYS A 283 24.27 -6.27 -17.63
C LYS A 283 23.10 -6.40 -18.59
N LYS A 284 22.30 -5.33 -18.71
CA LYS A 284 21.27 -5.21 -19.74
C LYS A 284 21.89 -4.64 -21.01
N GLN A 285 21.53 -5.22 -22.15
CA GLN A 285 21.91 -4.65 -23.44
C GLN A 285 21.16 -3.34 -23.65
N LYS A 286 21.90 -2.29 -23.97
CA LYS A 286 21.29 -1.01 -24.37
C LYS A 286 20.83 -1.13 -25.80
N ALA A 287 19.53 -1.08 -26.02
CA ALA A 287 18.95 -1.02 -27.36
C ALA A 287 18.61 0.42 -27.71
N GLU A 288 19.05 0.91 -28.85
CA GLU A 288 18.75 2.27 -29.30
C GLU A 288 17.45 2.31 -30.10
N ALA A 289 17.25 1.33 -30.99
CA ALA A 289 16.04 1.24 -31.79
C ALA A 289 14.84 0.76 -30.95
N TYR A 290 13.70 1.41 -31.10
CA TYR A 290 12.47 1.04 -30.39
C TYR A 290 12.06 -0.43 -30.61
N ALA A 291 12.18 -0.95 -31.84
CA ALA A 291 11.85 -2.33 -32.15
C ALA A 291 12.69 -3.33 -31.34
N GLU A 292 13.97 -3.04 -31.12
CA GLU A 292 14.84 -3.86 -30.29
C GLU A 292 14.52 -3.71 -28.80
N GLN A 293 14.22 -2.49 -28.32
CA GLN A 293 13.74 -2.27 -26.94
C GLN A 293 12.46 -3.08 -26.68
N SER A 294 11.52 -3.07 -27.63
CA SER A 294 10.28 -3.84 -27.57
C SER A 294 10.56 -5.34 -27.52
N TYR A 295 11.43 -5.83 -28.40
CA TYR A 295 11.84 -7.24 -28.41
C TYR A 295 12.45 -7.67 -27.08
N GLN A 296 13.40 -6.92 -26.53
CA GLN A 296 14.05 -7.22 -25.27
C GLN A 296 13.04 -7.25 -24.10
N ARG A 297 12.15 -6.25 -24.04
CA ARG A 297 11.09 -6.16 -23.02
C ARG A 297 10.11 -7.34 -23.09
N LEU A 298 9.67 -7.71 -24.29
CA LEU A 298 8.81 -8.87 -24.49
C LEU A 298 9.52 -10.17 -24.12
N LEU A 299 10.78 -10.32 -24.52
CA LEU A 299 11.61 -11.48 -24.19
C LEU A 299 11.77 -11.63 -22.67
N ASP A 300 12.03 -10.52 -21.96
CA ASP A 300 12.09 -10.49 -20.49
C ASP A 300 10.74 -10.92 -19.87
N ASN A 301 9.60 -10.47 -20.41
CA ASN A 301 8.29 -10.87 -19.95
C ASN A 301 8.03 -12.38 -20.12
N PHE A 302 8.40 -12.96 -21.27
CA PHE A 302 8.26 -14.39 -21.48
C PHE A 302 9.18 -15.20 -20.55
N ALA A 303 10.42 -14.77 -20.39
CA ALA A 303 11.37 -15.43 -19.50
C ALA A 303 10.88 -15.37 -18.03
N ALA A 304 10.40 -14.23 -17.59
CA ALA A 304 9.82 -14.07 -16.26
C ALA A 304 8.56 -14.93 -16.06
N TYR A 305 7.70 -15.03 -17.08
CA TYR A 305 6.53 -15.91 -17.06
C TYR A 305 6.96 -17.38 -16.85
N VAL A 306 7.98 -17.85 -17.57
CA VAL A 306 8.48 -19.23 -17.45
C VAL A 306 9.09 -19.47 -16.06
N VAL A 307 9.97 -18.59 -15.59
CA VAL A 307 10.57 -18.70 -14.25
C VAL A 307 9.47 -18.76 -13.17
N ASN A 308 8.50 -17.86 -13.23
CA ASN A 308 7.40 -17.85 -12.29
C ASN A 308 6.55 -19.14 -12.37
N SER A 309 6.34 -19.67 -13.57
CA SER A 309 5.62 -20.94 -13.77
C SER A 309 6.35 -22.12 -13.13
N ARG A 310 7.69 -22.17 -13.20
CA ARG A 310 8.50 -23.20 -12.52
C ARG A 310 8.43 -23.08 -11.00
N ILE A 311 8.55 -21.84 -10.47
CA ILE A 311 8.37 -21.57 -9.04
C ILE A 311 6.99 -22.07 -8.56
N ILE A 312 5.94 -21.78 -9.30
CA ILE A 312 4.59 -22.23 -8.95
C ILE A 312 4.50 -23.77 -8.96
N ARG A 313 5.04 -24.43 -9.99
CA ARG A 313 5.04 -25.89 -10.12
C ARG A 313 5.84 -26.59 -9.01
N SER A 314 6.90 -25.97 -8.51
CA SER A 314 7.69 -26.53 -7.40
C SER A 314 6.90 -26.59 -6.09
N GLY A 315 5.77 -25.87 -5.97
CA GLY A 315 5.00 -25.79 -4.75
C GLY A 315 5.64 -24.95 -3.62
N LEU A 316 6.82 -24.41 -3.85
CA LEU A 316 7.56 -23.62 -2.86
C LEU A 316 6.93 -22.22 -2.68
N ASP A 317 7.01 -21.70 -1.47
CA ASP A 317 6.64 -20.32 -1.20
C ASP A 317 7.81 -19.37 -1.47
N VAL A 318 8.13 -19.20 -2.74
CA VAL A 318 9.22 -18.37 -3.25
C VAL A 318 8.64 -17.24 -4.06
N GLY A 319 9.06 -16.01 -3.76
CA GLY A 319 8.75 -14.82 -4.55
C GLY A 319 9.75 -14.62 -5.69
N LEU A 320 9.27 -14.12 -6.82
CA LEU A 320 10.10 -13.63 -7.92
C LEU A 320 10.01 -12.12 -7.97
N LYS A 321 11.17 -11.44 -7.91
CA LYS A 321 11.27 -10.00 -8.14
C LYS A 321 12.26 -9.74 -9.26
N MET A 322 11.91 -8.81 -10.14
CA MET A 322 12.81 -8.32 -11.18
C MET A 322 12.87 -6.81 -11.13
N ASP A 323 14.06 -6.25 -11.29
CA ASP A 323 14.24 -4.80 -11.28
C ASP A 323 15.33 -4.37 -12.27
N THR A 324 15.37 -3.08 -12.55
CA THR A 324 16.45 -2.44 -13.31
C THR A 324 17.15 -1.46 -12.38
N LEU A 325 18.40 -1.72 -12.15
CA LEU A 325 19.26 -0.93 -11.27
C LEU A 325 20.07 0.05 -12.13
N GLY A 326 19.84 1.34 -11.91
CA GLY A 326 20.40 2.37 -12.80
C GLY A 326 19.88 2.23 -14.24
N CYS A 327 20.70 2.58 -15.22
CA CYS A 327 20.29 2.48 -16.64
C CYS A 327 20.42 1.07 -17.23
N CYS A 328 21.36 0.28 -16.72
CA CYS A 328 21.96 -0.77 -17.56
C CYS A 328 22.24 -2.09 -16.82
N THR A 329 21.80 -2.23 -15.57
CA THR A 329 21.91 -3.46 -14.78
C THR A 329 20.54 -4.03 -14.49
N GLY A 330 20.30 -5.29 -14.83
CA GLY A 330 19.11 -6.02 -14.42
C GLY A 330 19.39 -6.82 -13.16
N SER A 331 18.34 -7.09 -12.39
CA SER A 331 18.38 -8.02 -11.27
C SER A 331 17.18 -8.97 -11.31
N LEU A 332 17.42 -10.21 -10.94
CA LEU A 332 16.42 -11.21 -10.65
C LEU A 332 16.64 -11.69 -9.21
N MET A 333 15.59 -11.73 -8.41
CA MET A 333 15.64 -12.16 -7.02
C MET A 333 14.61 -13.27 -6.79
N LEU A 334 15.06 -14.39 -6.24
CA LEU A 334 14.24 -15.44 -5.68
C LEU A 334 14.23 -15.26 -4.16
N ASP A 335 13.07 -14.99 -3.58
CA ASP A 335 12.89 -14.45 -2.22
C ASP A 335 12.04 -15.41 -1.39
N ALA A 336 12.52 -15.83 -0.22
CA ALA A 336 11.82 -16.74 0.68
C ALA A 336 11.87 -16.25 2.13
N ASP A 337 10.72 -16.31 2.83
CA ASP A 337 10.65 -16.15 4.28
C ASP A 337 11.05 -17.47 4.93
N ILE A 338 11.91 -17.40 5.96
CA ILE A 338 12.44 -18.58 6.65
C ILE A 338 12.21 -18.49 8.15
N ALA A 339 12.18 -19.64 8.82
CA ALA A 339 12.28 -19.67 10.28
C ALA A 339 13.74 -19.44 10.71
N PRO A 340 13.97 -18.85 11.89
CA PRO A 340 15.33 -18.66 12.40
C PRO A 340 16.13 -19.96 12.42
N GLY A 341 17.38 -19.89 11.96
CA GLY A 341 18.31 -21.01 11.87
C GLY A 341 18.23 -21.88 10.62
N GLN A 342 17.22 -21.72 9.76
CA GLN A 342 17.01 -22.53 8.54
C GLN A 342 17.69 -21.96 7.28
N HIS A 343 18.71 -21.13 7.44
CA HIS A 343 19.35 -20.44 6.33
C HIS A 343 19.99 -21.39 5.33
N ARG A 344 20.69 -22.43 5.82
CA ARG A 344 21.37 -23.41 4.96
C ARG A 344 20.39 -24.26 4.18
N GLU A 345 19.34 -24.76 4.84
CA GLU A 345 18.30 -25.57 4.21
C GLU A 345 17.59 -24.79 3.10
N MET A 346 17.23 -23.55 3.39
CA MET A 346 16.57 -22.70 2.38
C MET A 346 17.51 -22.34 1.23
N LEU A 347 18.80 -22.12 1.50
CA LEU A 347 19.79 -21.91 0.45
C LEU A 347 19.85 -23.12 -0.50
N GLU A 348 19.86 -24.32 0.04
CA GLU A 348 19.84 -25.55 -0.77
C GLU A 348 18.55 -25.65 -1.58
N VAL A 349 17.39 -25.37 -0.99
CA VAL A 349 16.10 -25.33 -1.67
C VAL A 349 16.10 -24.34 -2.83
N LEU A 350 16.55 -23.11 -2.63
CA LEU A 350 16.57 -22.10 -3.69
C LEU A 350 17.59 -22.41 -4.80
N ARG A 351 18.72 -23.01 -4.45
CA ARG A 351 19.71 -23.45 -5.44
C ARG A 351 19.19 -24.62 -6.26
N ASN A 352 18.52 -25.57 -5.63
CA ASN A 352 17.88 -26.68 -6.32
C ASN A 352 16.74 -26.20 -7.24
N LEU A 353 15.93 -25.23 -6.79
CA LEU A 353 14.92 -24.59 -7.64
C LEU A 353 15.56 -23.90 -8.85
N ARG A 354 16.66 -23.17 -8.65
CA ARG A 354 17.42 -22.57 -9.75
C ARG A 354 17.83 -23.65 -10.76
N ARG A 355 18.36 -24.77 -10.31
CA ARG A 355 18.78 -25.88 -11.16
C ARG A 355 17.61 -26.51 -11.92
N ASP A 356 16.49 -26.72 -11.22
CA ASP A 356 15.25 -27.23 -11.81
C ASP A 356 14.74 -26.33 -12.94
N ILE A 357 14.78 -25.02 -12.75
CA ILE A 357 14.37 -24.05 -13.78
C ILE A 357 15.26 -24.18 -15.03
N LEU A 358 16.59 -24.37 -14.86
CA LEU A 358 17.54 -24.50 -15.96
C LEU A 358 17.43 -25.85 -16.68
N ASP A 359 17.14 -26.92 -15.95
CA ASP A 359 17.04 -28.28 -16.51
C ASP A 359 15.71 -28.56 -17.23
N HIS A 360 14.70 -27.73 -16.99
CA HIS A 360 13.39 -27.83 -17.64
C HIS A 360 13.09 -26.62 -18.53
N PRO A 361 13.75 -26.57 -19.73
CA PRO A 361 13.56 -25.45 -20.65
C PRO A 361 12.13 -25.38 -21.16
N ALA A 362 11.65 -24.15 -21.41
CA ALA A 362 10.34 -23.91 -21.99
C ALA A 362 10.26 -24.43 -23.44
N THR A 363 9.05 -24.84 -23.84
CA THR A 363 8.72 -25.21 -25.23
C THR A 363 7.88 -24.09 -25.88
N ASP A 364 7.85 -24.07 -27.24
CA ASP A 364 7.02 -23.10 -27.96
C ASP A 364 5.52 -23.33 -27.73
N GLU A 365 5.08 -24.54 -27.43
CA GLU A 365 3.71 -24.86 -27.05
C GLU A 365 3.36 -24.22 -25.71
N GLU A 366 4.22 -24.34 -24.70
CA GLU A 366 4.03 -23.70 -23.39
C GLU A 366 3.91 -22.18 -23.50
N LEU A 367 4.68 -21.55 -24.40
CA LEU A 367 4.62 -20.11 -24.62
C LEU A 367 3.36 -19.66 -25.37
N GLY A 368 2.67 -20.57 -26.05
CA GLY A 368 1.52 -20.28 -26.92
C GLY A 368 0.37 -19.58 -26.19
N GLY A 369 0.00 -20.07 -25.01
CA GLY A 369 -1.06 -19.46 -24.18
C GLY A 369 -0.73 -18.04 -23.74
N TYR A 370 0.48 -17.81 -23.26
CA TYR A 370 0.94 -16.47 -22.83
C TYR A 370 1.05 -15.51 -24.03
N ARG A 371 1.55 -15.98 -25.17
CA ARG A 371 1.61 -15.22 -26.43
C ARG A 371 0.22 -14.76 -26.88
N LYS A 372 -0.79 -15.65 -26.84
CA LYS A 372 -2.17 -15.32 -27.19
C LYS A 372 -2.75 -14.24 -26.24
N ALA A 373 -2.48 -14.35 -24.94
CA ALA A 373 -2.92 -13.34 -23.98
C ALA A 373 -2.28 -11.97 -24.22
N LEU A 374 -0.97 -11.93 -24.46
CA LEU A 374 -0.26 -10.69 -24.80
C LEU A 374 -0.74 -10.11 -26.13
N HIS A 375 -0.94 -10.94 -27.17
CA HIS A 375 -1.48 -10.49 -28.45
C HIS A 375 -2.83 -9.78 -28.27
N ASN A 376 -3.76 -10.38 -27.52
CA ASN A 376 -5.07 -9.79 -27.24
C ASN A 376 -4.96 -8.43 -26.55
N ASN A 377 -4.02 -8.26 -25.62
CA ASN A 377 -3.79 -6.99 -24.95
C ASN A 377 -3.21 -5.91 -25.89
N LEU A 378 -2.52 -6.33 -26.95
CA LEU A 378 -1.91 -5.42 -27.92
C LEU A 378 -2.83 -5.10 -29.11
N LEU A 379 -4.05 -5.67 -29.17
CA LEU A 379 -4.99 -5.40 -30.27
C LEU A 379 -5.39 -3.89 -30.34
N PRO A 380 -5.68 -3.37 -31.54
CA PRO A 380 -6.00 -1.95 -31.74
C PRO A 380 -7.17 -1.46 -30.87
N GLN A 381 -8.18 -2.29 -30.65
CA GLN A 381 -9.32 -1.93 -29.78
C GLN A 381 -8.93 -1.70 -28.31
N ASN A 382 -7.78 -2.21 -27.89
CA ASN A 382 -7.20 -1.98 -26.58
C ASN A 382 -6.11 -0.91 -26.60
N ALA A 383 -5.80 -0.36 -27.81
CA ALA A 383 -4.90 0.76 -27.98
C ALA A 383 -5.66 2.07 -27.75
N GLY A 384 -5.01 3.02 -27.12
CA GLY A 384 -5.56 4.35 -26.93
C GLY A 384 -5.35 4.85 -25.50
N ILE A 385 -5.55 6.13 -25.37
CA ILE A 385 -5.49 6.78 -24.06
C ILE A 385 -6.82 6.50 -23.37
N PRO A 386 -6.83 6.00 -22.14
CA PRO A 386 -8.07 5.80 -21.40
C PRO A 386 -8.82 7.13 -21.22
N ASP A 387 -10.13 7.14 -21.45
CA ASP A 387 -10.97 8.27 -21.05
C ASP A 387 -11.28 8.20 -19.56
N ASP A 388 -10.22 8.24 -18.73
CA ASP A 388 -10.27 8.18 -17.28
C ASP A 388 -9.01 8.84 -16.71
N LEU A 389 -9.18 9.95 -16.00
CA LEU A 389 -8.06 10.71 -15.44
C LEU A 389 -7.14 9.88 -14.53
N THR A 390 -7.70 9.02 -13.70
CA THR A 390 -6.89 8.20 -12.77
C THR A 390 -6.04 7.17 -13.52
N LYS A 391 -6.60 6.57 -14.55
CA LYS A 391 -5.85 5.62 -15.40
C LYS A 391 -4.75 6.32 -16.19
N VAL A 392 -5.01 7.54 -16.69
CA VAL A 392 -3.99 8.34 -17.43
C VAL A 392 -2.89 8.81 -16.49
N ILE A 393 -3.20 9.24 -15.26
CA ILE A 393 -2.18 9.55 -14.25
C ILE A 393 -1.26 8.33 -14.05
N ARG A 394 -1.82 7.15 -13.80
CA ARG A 394 -1.04 5.92 -13.64
C ARG A 394 -0.21 5.61 -14.88
N LEU A 395 -0.82 5.67 -16.05
CA LEU A 395 -0.12 5.45 -17.31
C LEU A 395 1.08 6.38 -17.48
N SER A 396 0.91 7.69 -17.20
CA SER A 396 2.00 8.66 -17.29
C SER A 396 3.13 8.38 -16.29
N GLU A 397 2.80 7.93 -15.08
CA GLU A 397 3.77 7.56 -14.03
C GLU A 397 4.54 6.28 -14.38
N GLU A 398 3.88 5.32 -15.02
CA GLU A 398 4.49 4.06 -15.45
C GLU A 398 5.30 4.18 -16.74
N THR A 399 5.10 5.23 -17.52
CA THR A 399 5.75 5.44 -18.83
C THR A 399 6.57 6.72 -18.89
N ILE A 400 5.95 7.86 -19.16
CA ILE A 400 6.62 9.14 -19.43
C ILE A 400 7.60 9.52 -18.31
N LEU A 401 7.15 9.43 -17.05
CA LEU A 401 7.97 9.81 -15.91
C LEU A 401 9.10 8.81 -15.59
N ARG A 402 9.14 7.70 -16.32
CA ARG A 402 10.24 6.73 -16.34
C ARG A 402 11.06 6.78 -17.63
N GLY A 403 10.79 7.76 -18.50
CA GLY A 403 11.47 7.87 -19.80
C GLY A 403 11.04 6.83 -20.83
N LEU A 404 9.91 6.13 -20.58
CA LEU A 404 9.36 5.13 -21.50
C LEU A 404 8.33 5.77 -22.44
N PRO A 405 8.18 5.29 -23.68
CA PRO A 405 7.17 5.77 -24.61
C PRO A 405 5.77 5.36 -24.16
N LEU A 406 4.78 6.18 -24.52
CA LEU A 406 3.38 5.79 -24.36
C LEU A 406 3.02 4.67 -25.34
N PRO A 407 2.23 3.68 -24.91
CA PRO A 407 1.80 2.58 -25.77
C PRO A 407 0.68 3.00 -26.73
N ASP A 408 0.99 3.84 -27.68
CA ASP A 408 0.08 4.23 -28.76
C ASP A 408 -0.16 3.10 -29.80
N ALA A 409 -0.93 3.37 -30.85
CA ALA A 409 -1.29 2.35 -31.83
C ALA A 409 -0.08 1.84 -32.62
N GLU A 410 0.88 2.73 -32.97
CA GLU A 410 2.09 2.35 -33.70
C GLU A 410 3.03 1.51 -32.84
N ILE A 411 3.24 1.93 -31.59
CA ILE A 411 4.04 1.20 -30.61
C ILE A 411 3.44 -0.19 -30.36
N ARG A 412 2.12 -0.30 -30.19
CA ARG A 412 1.46 -1.59 -30.03
C ARG A 412 1.53 -2.45 -31.30
N ALA A 413 1.49 -1.84 -32.47
CA ALA A 413 1.68 -2.56 -33.72
C ALA A 413 3.12 -3.11 -33.85
N ALA A 414 4.12 -2.32 -33.49
CA ALA A 414 5.50 -2.74 -33.40
C ALA A 414 5.67 -3.87 -32.37
N ASP A 415 5.11 -3.73 -31.18
CA ASP A 415 5.12 -4.76 -30.15
C ASP A 415 4.51 -6.08 -30.66
N ARG A 416 3.36 -6.03 -31.36
CA ARG A 416 2.76 -7.23 -31.96
C ARG A 416 3.68 -7.91 -32.97
N SER A 417 4.40 -7.14 -33.79
CA SER A 417 5.35 -7.71 -34.74
C SER A 417 6.53 -8.38 -34.04
N GLN A 418 7.04 -7.80 -32.97
CA GLN A 418 8.12 -8.39 -32.18
C GLN A 418 7.67 -9.62 -31.38
N LEU A 419 6.42 -9.67 -30.94
CA LEU A 419 5.85 -10.75 -30.15
C LEU A 419 6.01 -12.12 -30.82
N TYR A 420 5.85 -12.19 -32.15
CA TYR A 420 5.97 -13.45 -32.91
C TYR A 420 7.41 -13.85 -33.23
N ARG A 421 8.40 -12.99 -32.99
CA ARG A 421 9.84 -13.31 -33.07
C ARG A 421 10.34 -14.02 -31.82
N ILE A 422 9.59 -13.93 -30.69
CA ILE A 422 9.95 -14.60 -29.44
C ILE A 422 9.69 -16.11 -29.58
N ASN A 423 10.70 -16.94 -29.40
CA ASN A 423 10.62 -18.39 -29.43
C ASN A 423 11.27 -19.00 -28.18
N ALA A 424 11.02 -20.29 -27.94
CA ALA A 424 11.51 -20.99 -26.76
C ALA A 424 13.05 -20.94 -26.64
N LYS A 425 13.77 -21.03 -27.73
CA LYS A 425 15.26 -20.95 -27.74
C LYS A 425 15.74 -19.59 -27.17
N ALA A 426 15.13 -18.48 -27.60
CA ALA A 426 15.50 -17.15 -27.13
C ALA A 426 15.13 -16.97 -25.66
N VAL A 427 13.96 -17.46 -25.24
CA VAL A 427 13.50 -17.40 -23.85
C VAL A 427 14.40 -18.18 -22.93
N ASN A 428 14.75 -19.44 -23.31
CA ASN A 428 15.62 -20.30 -22.50
C ASN A 428 17.03 -19.71 -22.36
N ARG A 429 17.59 -19.15 -23.45
CA ARG A 429 18.86 -18.42 -23.38
C ARG A 429 18.79 -17.25 -22.41
N ARG A 430 17.71 -16.48 -22.44
CA ARG A 430 17.52 -15.34 -21.53
C ARG A 430 17.44 -15.79 -20.06
N ILE A 431 16.73 -16.88 -19.77
CA ILE A 431 16.67 -17.47 -18.42
C ILE A 431 18.06 -17.90 -17.95
N THR A 432 18.84 -18.54 -18.83
CA THR A 432 20.24 -18.92 -18.54
C THR A 432 21.11 -17.68 -18.28
N GLU A 433 21.01 -16.63 -19.11
CA GLU A 433 21.71 -15.36 -18.89
C GLU A 433 21.41 -14.75 -17.52
N TRP A 434 20.19 -14.89 -17.03
CA TRP A 434 19.80 -14.38 -15.70
C TRP A 434 20.32 -15.25 -14.57
N LEU A 435 20.01 -16.55 -14.61
CA LEU A 435 20.29 -17.46 -13.49
C LEU A 435 21.77 -17.89 -13.44
N ASP A 436 22.53 -17.75 -14.55
CA ASP A 436 23.97 -17.93 -14.61
C ASP A 436 24.75 -16.61 -14.63
N ALA A 437 24.08 -15.50 -14.27
CA ALA A 437 24.74 -14.20 -14.17
C ALA A 437 26.06 -14.29 -13.38
N PRO A 438 27.11 -13.57 -13.82
CA PRO A 438 28.40 -13.62 -13.12
C PRO A 438 28.30 -13.10 -11.66
N ASP A 439 27.44 -12.17 -11.39
CA ASP A 439 27.21 -11.63 -10.04
C ASP A 439 26.04 -12.35 -9.37
N LYS A 440 26.34 -13.12 -8.31
CA LYS A 440 25.38 -13.92 -7.55
C LYS A 440 25.47 -13.57 -6.08
N MET A 441 24.43 -12.98 -5.51
CA MET A 441 24.40 -12.60 -4.10
C MET A 441 23.40 -13.47 -3.33
N ILE A 442 23.83 -13.98 -2.19
CA ILE A 442 22.94 -14.51 -1.17
C ILE A 442 22.63 -13.34 -0.23
N GLN A 443 21.44 -12.81 -0.34
CA GLN A 443 21.00 -11.75 0.56
C GLN A 443 20.28 -12.37 1.75
N VAL A 444 20.72 -12.03 2.95
CA VAL A 444 20.14 -12.52 4.20
C VAL A 444 19.63 -11.35 5.01
N GLN A 445 18.36 -11.39 5.35
CA GLN A 445 17.75 -10.45 6.28
C GLN A 445 17.51 -11.16 7.61
N VAL A 446 18.09 -10.65 8.69
CA VAL A 446 18.01 -11.24 10.03
C VAL A 446 18.01 -10.19 11.13
N SER A 447 17.68 -10.61 12.35
CA SER A 447 17.93 -9.78 13.54
C SER A 447 19.43 -9.52 13.74
N GLN A 448 19.76 -8.38 14.31
CA GLN A 448 21.14 -8.07 14.65
C GLN A 448 21.66 -9.07 15.71
N GLY A 449 22.85 -9.63 15.46
CA GLY A 449 23.42 -10.64 16.35
C GLY A 449 22.93 -12.07 16.11
N SER A 450 22.01 -12.30 15.19
CA SER A 450 21.60 -13.67 14.80
C SER A 450 22.76 -14.43 14.19
N THR A 451 22.89 -15.71 14.58
CA THR A 451 23.83 -16.64 13.93
C THR A 451 23.27 -17.08 12.60
N VAL A 452 23.98 -16.74 11.53
CA VAL A 452 23.65 -17.15 10.16
C VAL A 452 24.53 -18.33 9.77
N ASN A 453 23.90 -19.50 9.61
CA ASN A 453 24.61 -20.69 9.18
C ASN A 453 24.58 -20.82 7.64
N LEU A 454 25.61 -20.29 6.99
CA LEU A 454 25.80 -20.41 5.54
C LEU A 454 27.19 -20.99 5.24
N PRO A 455 27.33 -21.78 4.16
CA PRO A 455 28.64 -22.20 3.69
C PRO A 455 29.44 -20.99 3.17
N PRO A 456 30.78 -21.03 3.24
CA PRO A 456 31.61 -20.00 2.63
C PRO A 456 31.27 -19.81 1.14
N PRO A 457 31.20 -18.58 0.61
CA PRO A 457 30.88 -18.32 -0.79
C PRO A 457 31.74 -19.08 -1.80
N ALA A 458 33.02 -19.29 -1.48
CA ALA A 458 33.96 -20.06 -2.32
C ALA A 458 33.60 -21.55 -2.47
N ASP A 459 32.88 -22.11 -1.50
CA ASP A 459 32.47 -23.52 -1.53
C ASP A 459 31.15 -23.75 -2.26
N LEU A 460 30.36 -22.67 -2.47
CA LEU A 460 29.07 -22.78 -3.14
C LEU A 460 29.15 -23.32 -4.55
N ASN A 461 30.21 -22.98 -5.30
CA ASN A 461 30.42 -23.53 -6.63
C ASN A 461 30.74 -25.03 -6.64
N LYS A 462 31.19 -25.58 -5.48
CA LYS A 462 31.55 -27.01 -5.31
C LYS A 462 30.37 -27.81 -4.76
N MET A 463 29.40 -27.16 -4.16
CA MET A 463 28.21 -27.84 -3.62
C MET A 463 27.30 -28.29 -4.76
N PRO A 464 26.91 -29.59 -4.81
CA PRO A 464 26.02 -30.07 -5.85
C PRO A 464 24.66 -29.37 -5.73
N GLU A 465 24.13 -28.92 -6.86
CA GLU A 465 22.73 -28.58 -7.02
C GLU A 465 22.02 -29.85 -7.50
N ARG A 466 21.08 -30.32 -6.72
CA ARG A 466 20.25 -31.47 -7.11
C ARG A 466 18.98 -30.93 -7.75
N PRO A 467 18.55 -31.48 -8.91
CA PRO A 467 17.20 -31.20 -9.37
C PRO A 467 16.25 -31.57 -8.21
N SER A 468 15.33 -30.69 -7.93
CA SER A 468 14.24 -31.03 -7.02
C SER A 468 13.62 -32.29 -7.61
N GLU A 469 13.62 -33.41 -6.87
CA GLU A 469 12.67 -34.47 -7.18
C GLU A 469 11.33 -33.73 -7.16
N THR A 470 10.78 -33.50 -8.33
CA THR A 470 9.52 -32.81 -8.52
C THR A 470 8.59 -33.43 -7.49
N GLN A 471 8.30 -32.74 -6.40
CA GLN A 471 7.10 -33.09 -5.67
C GLN A 471 6.00 -32.88 -6.69
N SER A 472 5.79 -33.99 -7.42
CA SER A 472 4.82 -34.09 -8.49
C SER A 472 3.50 -33.64 -7.90
N GLY A 473 3.12 -32.46 -8.32
CA GLY A 473 1.77 -31.99 -8.28
C GLY A 473 1.04 -32.21 -6.97
N GLY A 474 1.07 -31.24 -6.09
CA GLY A 474 -0.11 -30.98 -5.31
C GLY A 474 -1.29 -30.86 -6.28
N LYS A 475 -2.50 -31.21 -5.85
CA LYS A 475 -3.71 -31.18 -6.69
C LYS A 475 -3.75 -29.86 -7.48
N ALA A 476 -4.09 -29.92 -8.76
CA ALA A 476 -4.17 -28.73 -9.62
C ALA A 476 -5.31 -27.78 -9.20
N ALA A 477 -6.32 -28.30 -8.48
CA ALA A 477 -7.43 -27.56 -7.92
C ALA A 477 -7.83 -28.16 -6.57
N PRO A 478 -8.35 -27.37 -5.62
CA PRO A 478 -8.84 -27.91 -4.35
C PRO A 478 -10.09 -28.77 -4.58
N GLU A 479 -10.16 -29.86 -3.88
CA GLU A 479 -11.39 -30.67 -3.81
C GLU A 479 -12.19 -30.19 -2.59
N PHE A 480 -13.32 -29.57 -2.87
CA PHE A 480 -14.22 -29.12 -1.82
C PHE A 480 -15.32 -30.18 -1.59
N ALA A 481 -15.54 -30.49 -0.32
CA ALA A 481 -16.69 -31.34 0.04
C ALA A 481 -18.00 -30.62 -0.32
N GLU A 482 -18.94 -31.36 -0.93
CA GLU A 482 -20.28 -30.85 -1.19
C GLU A 482 -21.14 -31.07 0.08
N PRO A 483 -21.51 -30.01 0.80
CA PRO A 483 -22.29 -30.15 2.02
C PRO A 483 -23.75 -30.35 1.72
N GLU A 484 -24.51 -30.87 2.69
CA GLU A 484 -25.95 -30.73 2.70
C GLU A 484 -26.36 -29.26 2.80
N SER A 485 -27.47 -28.92 2.16
CA SER A 485 -27.99 -27.55 2.18
C SER A 485 -28.55 -27.22 3.57
N GLY A 486 -28.09 -26.12 4.16
CA GLY A 486 -28.69 -25.56 5.35
C GLY A 486 -30.01 -24.84 5.04
N LYS A 487 -30.69 -24.32 6.07
CA LYS A 487 -31.99 -23.66 5.94
C LYS A 487 -31.88 -22.15 5.94
N ILE A 488 -32.63 -21.47 5.07
CA ILE A 488 -32.96 -20.06 5.20
C ILE A 488 -34.25 -19.99 6.04
N LEU A 489 -34.17 -19.37 7.21
CA LEU A 489 -35.32 -19.25 8.14
C LEU A 489 -36.24 -18.11 7.74
N THR A 490 -35.67 -16.98 7.33
CA THR A 490 -36.45 -15.85 6.83
C THR A 490 -35.75 -15.19 5.68
N GLU A 491 -36.52 -14.70 4.72
CA GLU A 491 -36.07 -13.88 3.61
C GLU A 491 -36.95 -12.63 3.56
N ARG A 492 -36.30 -11.46 3.49
CA ARG A 492 -36.99 -10.17 3.38
C ARG A 492 -36.39 -9.37 2.24
N THR A 493 -37.25 -8.81 1.41
CA THR A 493 -36.85 -7.85 0.38
C THR A 493 -36.62 -6.50 1.02
N GLY A 494 -35.52 -5.84 0.67
CA GLY A 494 -35.27 -4.45 1.06
C GLY A 494 -36.27 -3.49 0.40
N ARG A 495 -36.22 -2.22 0.79
CA ARG A 495 -37.04 -1.15 0.15
C ARG A 495 -36.74 -1.04 -1.35
N GLN A 496 -35.56 -1.47 -1.78
CA GLN A 496 -35.19 -1.66 -3.18
C GLN A 496 -35.23 -3.15 -3.51
N SER A 497 -35.82 -3.50 -4.65
CA SER A 497 -36.00 -4.88 -5.11
C SER A 497 -34.70 -5.68 -5.24
N ASP A 498 -33.56 -4.99 -5.40
CA ASP A 498 -32.24 -5.57 -5.62
C ASP A 498 -31.51 -6.01 -4.33
N ILE A 499 -32.15 -5.85 -3.15
CA ILE A 499 -31.55 -6.23 -1.86
C ILE A 499 -32.42 -7.30 -1.18
N ARG A 500 -31.77 -8.37 -0.71
CA ARG A 500 -32.37 -9.43 0.12
C ARG A 500 -31.62 -9.55 1.44
N TYR A 501 -32.40 -9.73 2.49
CA TYR A 501 -31.92 -10.03 3.85
C TYR A 501 -32.32 -11.45 4.20
N LEU A 502 -31.34 -12.27 4.54
CA LEU A 502 -31.52 -13.68 4.88
C LEU A 502 -31.13 -13.91 6.34
N LYS A 503 -31.96 -14.66 7.08
CA LYS A 503 -31.59 -15.24 8.37
C LYS A 503 -31.39 -16.74 8.16
N LEU A 504 -30.24 -17.26 8.54
CA LEU A 504 -29.82 -18.62 8.28
C LEU A 504 -30.08 -19.52 9.51
N GLY A 505 -30.23 -20.82 9.27
CA GLY A 505 -30.55 -21.79 10.30
C GLY A 505 -29.49 -21.99 11.37
N ASN A 506 -28.25 -21.66 11.10
CA ASN A 506 -27.13 -21.71 12.01
C ASN A 506 -26.95 -20.41 12.85
N GLY A 507 -27.85 -19.44 12.70
CA GLY A 507 -27.79 -18.14 13.38
C GLY A 507 -27.07 -17.05 12.60
N ASP A 508 -26.41 -17.38 11.48
CA ASP A 508 -25.77 -16.40 10.60
C ASP A 508 -26.82 -15.56 9.85
N THR A 509 -26.41 -14.43 9.30
CA THR A 509 -27.24 -13.59 8.42
C THR A 509 -26.51 -13.29 7.11
N ALA A 510 -27.27 -13.03 6.04
CA ALA A 510 -26.68 -12.60 4.78
C ALA A 510 -27.47 -11.45 4.16
N VAL A 511 -26.73 -10.49 3.59
CA VAL A 511 -27.26 -9.40 2.77
C VAL A 511 -26.78 -9.61 1.34
N LEU A 512 -27.69 -9.79 0.42
CA LEU A 512 -27.43 -9.95 -1.00
C LEU A 512 -27.89 -8.69 -1.72
N MET A 513 -27.00 -8.06 -2.49
CA MET A 513 -27.31 -6.83 -3.22
C MET A 513 -26.82 -6.93 -4.66
N ARG A 514 -27.78 -6.76 -5.59
CA ARG A 514 -27.44 -6.61 -7.00
C ARG A 514 -26.93 -5.20 -7.28
N LEU A 515 -25.76 -5.10 -7.90
CA LEU A 515 -25.14 -3.85 -8.32
C LEU A 515 -24.60 -4.01 -9.75
N PRO A 516 -25.37 -3.60 -10.79
CA PRO A 516 -24.95 -3.75 -12.19
C PRO A 516 -23.61 -3.08 -12.52
N GLU A 517 -23.31 -1.96 -11.87
CA GLU A 517 -22.06 -1.19 -12.04
C GLU A 517 -20.80 -1.95 -11.61
N ALA A 518 -20.94 -3.01 -10.82
CA ALA A 518 -19.84 -3.91 -10.46
C ALA A 518 -19.34 -4.76 -11.64
N GLY A 519 -20.06 -4.77 -12.77
CA GLY A 519 -19.73 -5.56 -13.95
C GLY A 519 -19.78 -7.05 -13.65
N ARG A 520 -18.74 -7.80 -14.01
CA ARG A 520 -18.68 -9.26 -13.75
C ARG A 520 -18.20 -9.63 -12.33
N ARG A 521 -17.86 -8.67 -11.49
CA ARG A 521 -17.27 -8.92 -10.17
C ARG A 521 -18.32 -9.03 -9.09
N ILE A 522 -18.11 -10.02 -8.21
CA ILE A 522 -18.79 -10.16 -6.92
C ILE A 522 -17.81 -9.82 -5.82
N HIS A 523 -18.26 -9.02 -4.88
CA HIS A 523 -17.57 -8.69 -3.65
C HIS A 523 -18.26 -9.40 -2.49
N PHE A 524 -17.47 -10.10 -1.69
CA PHE A 524 -17.90 -10.86 -0.53
C PHE A 524 -17.22 -10.35 0.71
N ARG A 525 -17.99 -10.15 1.78
CA ARG A 525 -17.46 -9.89 3.12
C ARG A 525 -18.20 -10.79 4.13
N ALA A 526 -17.43 -11.41 5.00
CA ALA A 526 -17.92 -12.09 6.18
C ALA A 526 -17.38 -11.41 7.43
N VAL A 527 -18.23 -11.08 8.37
CA VAL A 527 -17.86 -10.40 9.61
C VAL A 527 -18.45 -11.12 10.81
N SER A 528 -17.63 -11.47 11.79
CA SER A 528 -18.05 -11.97 13.08
C SER A 528 -17.55 -11.05 14.19
N ASP A 529 -18.36 -10.87 15.24
CA ASP A 529 -18.01 -10.06 16.41
C ASP A 529 -17.15 -10.83 17.44
N SER A 530 -16.53 -11.94 17.03
CA SER A 530 -15.52 -12.67 17.79
C SER A 530 -14.14 -12.24 17.33
N GLY A 531 -13.39 -11.52 18.15
CA GLY A 531 -12.03 -11.05 17.90
C GLY A 531 -10.98 -11.79 18.74
N SER A 532 -9.72 -11.36 18.64
CA SER A 532 -8.62 -11.96 19.41
C SER A 532 -8.79 -11.80 20.93
N LEU A 533 -9.59 -10.83 21.37
CA LEU A 533 -9.87 -10.57 22.78
C LEU A 533 -11.10 -11.30 23.32
N ALA A 534 -11.70 -12.21 22.56
CA ALA A 534 -12.75 -13.08 23.11
C ALA A 534 -12.28 -13.84 24.35
N GLU A 535 -10.99 -14.20 24.40
CA GLU A 535 -10.30 -14.70 25.59
C GLU A 535 -8.97 -13.94 25.73
N PRO A 536 -8.94 -12.81 26.48
CA PRO A 536 -7.77 -11.91 26.47
C PRO A 536 -6.46 -12.55 26.92
N SER A 537 -6.49 -13.55 27.80
CA SER A 537 -5.31 -14.30 28.23
C SER A 537 -4.69 -15.16 27.13
N GLU A 538 -5.46 -15.51 26.12
CA GLU A 538 -5.07 -16.33 24.96
C GLU A 538 -5.07 -15.55 23.64
N ALA A 539 -5.12 -14.20 23.70
CA ALA A 539 -5.18 -13.36 22.50
C ALA A 539 -4.03 -13.63 21.51
N TRP A 540 -2.84 -13.93 22.00
CA TRP A 540 -1.69 -14.33 21.20
C TRP A 540 -1.92 -15.66 20.46
N LEU A 541 -2.54 -16.65 21.15
CA LEU A 541 -2.84 -17.95 20.56
C LEU A 541 -3.94 -17.85 19.49
N ALA A 542 -4.95 -17.01 19.73
CA ALA A 542 -5.97 -16.69 18.74
C ALA A 542 -5.35 -16.07 17.47
N LYS A 543 -4.39 -15.14 17.62
CA LYS A 543 -3.64 -14.54 16.51
C LYS A 543 -2.80 -15.57 15.76
N LEU A 544 -2.12 -16.46 16.48
CA LEU A 544 -1.33 -17.55 15.89
C LEU A 544 -2.22 -18.55 15.12
N ALA A 545 -3.35 -18.97 15.68
CA ALA A 545 -4.30 -19.85 15.01
C ALA A 545 -4.85 -19.22 13.73
N ALA A 546 -5.23 -17.96 13.79
CA ALA A 546 -5.71 -17.19 12.65
C ALA A 546 -4.64 -17.02 11.54
N GLU A 547 -3.38 -16.74 11.92
CA GLU A 547 -2.26 -16.66 10.97
C GLU A 547 -2.03 -18.02 10.31
N THR A 548 -1.97 -19.09 11.11
CA THR A 548 -1.76 -20.46 10.62
C THR A 548 -2.80 -20.83 9.55
N VAL A 549 -4.08 -20.61 9.83
CA VAL A 549 -5.16 -20.96 8.89
C VAL A 549 -5.18 -20.04 7.67
N SER A 550 -5.10 -18.74 7.89
CA SER A 550 -5.25 -17.76 6.78
C SER A 550 -4.11 -17.77 5.78
N GLN A 551 -2.92 -18.24 6.17
CA GLN A 551 -1.76 -18.39 5.30
C GLN A 551 -1.64 -19.78 4.68
N SER A 552 -2.39 -20.77 5.16
CA SER A 552 -2.39 -22.13 4.62
C SER A 552 -3.17 -22.21 3.32
N ALA A 553 -2.77 -23.17 2.46
CA ALA A 553 -3.57 -23.57 1.31
C ALA A 553 -4.67 -24.56 1.76
N PRO A 554 -5.76 -24.75 0.99
CA PRO A 554 -6.68 -25.84 1.21
C PRO A 554 -5.99 -27.20 1.21
N GLN A 555 -6.52 -28.15 1.97
CA GLN A 555 -5.90 -29.45 2.20
C GLN A 555 -5.55 -30.18 0.90
N GLY A 556 -4.31 -30.63 0.80
CA GLY A 556 -3.76 -31.33 -0.36
C GLY A 556 -3.21 -30.42 -1.47
N MET A 557 -3.19 -29.10 -1.26
CA MET A 557 -2.53 -28.15 -2.17
C MET A 557 -1.24 -27.60 -1.60
N SER A 558 -0.26 -27.35 -2.46
CA SER A 558 0.89 -26.53 -2.10
C SER A 558 0.52 -25.03 -2.11
N ALA A 559 1.24 -24.20 -1.36
CA ALA A 559 1.04 -22.75 -1.34
C ALA A 559 1.17 -22.12 -2.75
N GLY A 560 2.11 -22.59 -3.56
CA GLY A 560 2.29 -22.19 -4.96
C GLY A 560 1.11 -22.58 -5.83
N GLY A 561 0.68 -23.85 -5.76
CA GLY A 561 -0.48 -24.36 -6.50
C GLY A 561 -1.76 -23.61 -6.17
N PHE A 562 -1.97 -23.30 -4.89
CA PHE A 562 -3.12 -22.53 -4.44
C PHE A 562 -3.09 -21.06 -4.95
N ARG A 563 -1.92 -20.43 -4.99
CA ARG A 563 -1.79 -19.10 -5.59
C ARG A 563 -2.16 -19.11 -7.08
N GLN A 564 -1.64 -20.10 -7.82
CA GLN A 564 -1.95 -20.26 -9.24
C GLN A 564 -3.45 -20.48 -9.47
N TRP A 565 -4.05 -21.41 -8.73
CA TRP A 565 -5.46 -21.69 -8.82
C TRP A 565 -6.32 -20.45 -8.54
N ARG A 566 -6.02 -19.69 -7.48
CA ARG A 566 -6.74 -18.44 -7.20
C ARG A 566 -6.61 -17.42 -8.32
N GLN A 567 -5.46 -17.35 -8.97
CA GLN A 567 -5.26 -16.45 -10.12
C GLN A 567 -6.10 -16.89 -11.33
N GLN A 568 -6.15 -18.18 -11.61
CA GLN A 568 -6.97 -18.76 -12.69
C GLN A 568 -8.47 -18.53 -12.44
N GLU A 569 -8.93 -18.78 -11.23
CA GLU A 569 -10.31 -18.54 -10.79
C GLU A 569 -10.63 -17.06 -10.58
N ARG A 570 -9.61 -16.18 -10.61
CA ARG A 570 -9.71 -14.75 -10.33
C ARG A 570 -10.30 -14.45 -8.95
N ILE A 571 -9.97 -15.29 -7.97
CA ILE A 571 -10.38 -15.15 -6.58
C ILE A 571 -9.31 -14.40 -5.81
N SER A 572 -9.66 -13.25 -5.22
CA SER A 572 -8.90 -12.66 -4.11
C SER A 572 -9.56 -13.05 -2.79
N TYR A 573 -8.76 -13.32 -1.78
CA TYR A 573 -9.22 -13.72 -0.46
C TYR A 573 -8.27 -13.14 0.59
N THR A 574 -8.81 -12.41 1.57
CA THR A 574 -8.05 -11.80 2.66
C THR A 574 -8.80 -12.00 3.95
N TYR A 575 -8.11 -12.49 4.97
CA TYR A 575 -8.63 -12.64 6.33
C TYR A 575 -7.91 -11.68 7.27
N ARG A 576 -8.63 -11.08 8.21
CA ARG A 576 -8.11 -10.24 9.28
C ARG A 576 -8.76 -10.60 10.60
N LEU A 577 -7.95 -10.86 11.60
CA LEU A 577 -8.37 -10.94 13.00
C LEU A 577 -8.03 -9.60 13.67
N GLU A 578 -9.05 -8.91 14.12
CA GLU A 578 -8.95 -7.68 14.91
C GLU A 578 -9.22 -8.00 16.39
N ASP A 579 -9.06 -7.01 17.26
CA ASP A 579 -9.25 -7.21 18.69
C ASP A 579 -10.68 -7.68 19.03
N TYR A 580 -11.69 -7.14 18.34
CA TYR A 580 -13.12 -7.36 18.63
C TYR A 580 -13.89 -8.11 17.55
N ARG A 581 -13.28 -8.33 16.41
CA ARG A 581 -13.96 -8.95 15.27
C ARG A 581 -12.99 -9.63 14.33
N GLN A 582 -13.52 -10.50 13.51
CA GLN A 582 -12.83 -11.05 12.36
C GLN A 582 -13.56 -10.66 11.07
N ILE A 583 -12.77 -10.40 10.04
CA ILE A 583 -13.26 -9.97 8.74
C ILE A 583 -12.60 -10.80 7.65
N THR A 584 -13.42 -11.43 6.81
CA THR A 584 -12.96 -12.00 5.54
C THR A 584 -13.46 -11.11 4.40
N ASP A 585 -12.55 -10.60 3.58
CA ASP A 585 -12.86 -9.91 2.34
C ASP A 585 -12.43 -10.76 1.16
N ALA A 586 -13.31 -10.94 0.18
CA ALA A 586 -12.99 -11.69 -1.02
C ALA A 586 -13.68 -11.10 -2.26
N GLN A 587 -13.10 -11.36 -3.43
CA GLN A 587 -13.68 -10.99 -4.72
C GLN A 587 -13.55 -12.16 -5.68
N ALA A 588 -14.55 -12.36 -6.52
CA ALA A 588 -14.55 -13.35 -7.60
C ALA A 588 -15.35 -12.82 -8.79
N ASN A 589 -15.32 -13.53 -9.91
CA ASN A 589 -16.33 -13.34 -10.94
C ASN A 589 -17.67 -13.93 -10.48
N ALA A 590 -18.79 -13.47 -11.04
CA ALA A 590 -20.11 -14.01 -10.72
C ALA A 590 -20.18 -15.54 -10.91
N ASP A 591 -19.58 -16.03 -11.98
CA ASP A 591 -19.54 -17.48 -12.30
C ASP A 591 -18.75 -18.30 -11.26
N SER A 592 -17.83 -17.66 -10.52
CA SER A 592 -16.98 -18.31 -9.50
C SER A 592 -17.49 -18.10 -8.06
N LEU A 593 -18.73 -17.56 -7.87
CA LEU A 593 -19.29 -17.38 -6.53
C LEU A 593 -19.37 -18.72 -5.76
N LYS A 594 -19.84 -19.79 -6.42
CA LYS A 594 -19.87 -21.13 -5.82
C LYS A 594 -18.50 -21.51 -5.26
N THR A 595 -17.46 -21.41 -6.08
CA THR A 595 -16.07 -21.73 -5.73
C THR A 595 -15.54 -20.89 -4.57
N LEU A 596 -15.88 -19.58 -4.55
CA LEU A 596 -15.53 -18.70 -3.45
C LEU A 596 -16.17 -19.12 -2.13
N LEU A 597 -17.46 -19.47 -2.14
CA LEU A 597 -18.17 -19.91 -0.93
C LEU A 597 -17.68 -21.28 -0.45
N GLN A 598 -17.32 -22.19 -1.36
CA GLN A 598 -16.68 -23.47 -1.03
C GLN A 598 -15.31 -23.23 -0.35
N LEU A 599 -14.49 -22.32 -0.89
CA LEU A 599 -13.21 -21.94 -0.29
C LEU A 599 -13.40 -21.34 1.12
N TYR A 600 -14.33 -20.41 1.29
CA TYR A 600 -14.64 -19.83 2.60
C TYR A 600 -15.05 -20.93 3.59
N ARG A 601 -15.98 -21.82 3.19
CA ARG A 601 -16.43 -22.93 4.03
C ARG A 601 -15.28 -23.87 4.42
N SER A 602 -14.37 -24.18 3.51
CA SER A 602 -13.24 -25.08 3.79
C SER A 602 -12.35 -24.52 4.91
N TYR A 603 -12.06 -23.21 4.91
CA TYR A 603 -11.33 -22.58 6.01
C TYR A 603 -12.08 -22.62 7.33
N GLN A 604 -13.40 -22.54 7.31
CA GLN A 604 -14.22 -22.58 8.51
C GLN A 604 -14.32 -23.98 9.13
N THR A 605 -14.40 -25.03 8.29
CA THR A 605 -14.77 -26.38 8.74
C THR A 605 -13.62 -27.38 8.68
N ALA A 606 -12.69 -27.23 7.76
CA ALA A 606 -11.59 -28.17 7.52
C ALA A 606 -10.29 -27.45 7.13
N PRO A 607 -9.75 -26.55 8.01
CA PRO A 607 -8.51 -25.85 7.72
C PRO A 607 -7.33 -26.80 7.64
N ASP A 608 -6.37 -26.50 6.79
CA ASP A 608 -5.06 -27.17 6.81
C ASP A 608 -4.18 -26.55 7.90
N LEU A 609 -3.69 -27.38 8.80
CA LEU A 609 -2.84 -26.99 9.91
C LEU A 609 -1.47 -27.68 9.84
N SER A 610 -1.11 -28.27 8.73
CA SER A 610 0.14 -29.07 8.58
C SER A 610 1.40 -28.24 8.87
N GLN A 611 1.39 -26.94 8.60
CA GLN A 611 2.52 -26.04 8.76
C GLN A 611 2.50 -25.24 10.09
N TRP A 612 1.64 -25.58 11.05
CA TRP A 612 1.48 -24.81 12.29
C TRP A 612 2.80 -24.59 13.05
N GLN A 613 3.71 -25.56 13.06
CA GLN A 613 5.00 -25.46 13.75
C GLN A 613 5.88 -24.35 13.17
N GLN A 614 5.83 -24.14 11.87
CA GLN A 614 6.58 -23.06 11.22
C GLN A 614 6.06 -21.69 11.67
N TYR A 615 4.73 -21.53 11.73
CA TYR A 615 4.11 -20.28 12.18
C TYR A 615 4.36 -20.05 13.68
N ALA A 616 4.29 -21.10 14.51
CA ALA A 616 4.62 -21.01 15.93
C ALA A 616 6.07 -20.56 16.18
N LYS A 617 7.05 -21.12 15.45
CA LYS A 617 8.46 -20.68 15.53
C LYS A 617 8.65 -19.23 15.10
N ARG A 618 7.95 -18.79 14.06
CA ARG A 618 7.99 -17.38 13.62
C ARG A 618 7.37 -16.44 14.65
N ASP A 619 6.24 -16.82 15.22
CA ASP A 619 5.58 -15.99 16.25
C ASP A 619 6.40 -15.92 17.54
N GLU A 620 7.02 -17.04 17.97
CA GLU A 620 7.98 -17.06 19.09
C GLU A 620 9.17 -16.11 18.84
N ALA A 621 9.73 -16.11 17.64
CA ALA A 621 10.81 -15.20 17.27
C ALA A 621 10.35 -13.73 17.32
N ARG A 622 9.15 -13.44 16.79
CA ARG A 622 8.53 -12.12 16.88
C ARG A 622 8.30 -11.70 18.33
N PHE A 623 7.85 -12.61 19.17
CA PHE A 623 7.66 -12.37 20.60
C PHE A 623 8.97 -11.96 21.28
N LYS A 624 10.05 -12.74 21.09
CA LYS A 624 11.38 -12.45 21.64
C LYS A 624 11.91 -11.08 21.19
N VAL A 625 11.75 -10.74 19.91
CA VAL A 625 12.18 -9.43 19.40
C VAL A 625 11.31 -8.30 19.96
N ARG A 626 9.98 -8.47 20.03
CA ARG A 626 9.07 -7.43 20.54
C ARG A 626 9.35 -7.03 21.98
N GLN A 627 9.79 -7.97 22.83
CA GLN A 627 10.13 -7.65 24.23
C GLN A 627 11.23 -6.60 24.36
N HIS A 628 12.12 -6.49 23.38
CA HIS A 628 13.29 -5.62 23.41
C HIS A 628 13.31 -4.57 22.29
N SER A 629 12.37 -4.66 21.32
CA SER A 629 12.35 -3.76 20.16
C SER A 629 11.80 -2.39 20.51
N LYS A 630 12.28 -1.37 19.77
CA LYS A 630 11.87 0.03 19.91
C LYS A 630 10.37 0.26 19.70
N SER A 631 9.73 -0.55 18.83
CA SER A 631 8.31 -0.45 18.53
C SER A 631 7.44 -1.43 19.30
N GLY A 632 8.01 -2.57 19.70
CA GLY A 632 7.26 -3.64 20.38
C GLY A 632 6.94 -3.32 21.84
N ARG A 633 7.91 -2.80 22.58
CA ARG A 633 7.70 -2.42 23.97
C ARG A 633 6.65 -1.31 24.15
N PRO A 634 6.69 -0.20 23.42
CA PRO A 634 5.62 0.81 23.47
C PRO A 634 4.24 0.25 23.14
N GLN A 635 4.14 -0.61 22.12
CA GLN A 635 2.89 -1.26 21.76
C GLN A 635 2.34 -2.11 22.93
N GLN A 636 3.21 -2.88 23.58
CA GLN A 636 2.84 -3.68 24.74
C GLN A 636 2.35 -2.80 25.91
N VAL A 637 3.04 -1.70 26.19
CA VAL A 637 2.64 -0.76 27.26
C VAL A 637 1.28 -0.15 26.97
N LEU A 638 1.01 0.22 25.72
CA LEU A 638 -0.31 0.73 25.31
C LEU A 638 -1.41 -0.32 25.49
N GLU A 639 -1.13 -1.59 25.19
CA GLU A 639 -2.05 -2.71 25.44
C GLU A 639 -2.30 -2.89 26.95
N GLU A 640 -1.25 -2.86 27.77
CA GLU A 640 -1.36 -2.93 29.22
C GLU A 640 -2.15 -1.77 29.83
N MET A 641 -1.95 -0.55 29.31
CA MET A 641 -2.74 0.63 29.71
C MET A 641 -4.21 0.44 29.34
N LYS A 642 -4.50 -0.02 28.12
CA LYS A 642 -5.85 -0.14 27.56
C LYS A 642 -6.63 -1.31 28.19
N TYR A 643 -6.01 -2.46 28.33
CA TYR A 643 -6.67 -3.71 28.73
C TYR A 643 -6.36 -4.14 30.18
N GLY A 644 -5.46 -3.44 30.86
CA GLY A 644 -4.99 -3.82 32.19
C GLY A 644 -4.07 -5.05 32.23
N ARG A 645 -3.66 -5.54 31.08
CA ARG A 645 -2.79 -6.72 30.91
C ARG A 645 -2.06 -6.68 29.58
N SER A 646 -0.97 -7.44 29.52
CA SER A 646 -0.31 -7.75 28.23
C SER A 646 -1.17 -8.74 27.43
N LEU A 647 -1.21 -8.56 26.12
CA LEU A 647 -1.82 -9.50 25.17
C LEU A 647 -0.78 -10.48 24.59
N MET A 648 0.42 -10.44 25.09
CA MET A 648 1.54 -11.32 24.75
C MET A 648 1.54 -12.58 25.63
N PRO A 649 2.23 -13.67 25.24
CA PRO A 649 2.43 -14.81 26.12
C PRO A 649 2.99 -14.39 27.47
N SER A 650 2.45 -14.95 28.56
CA SER A 650 2.89 -14.61 29.93
C SER A 650 4.23 -15.24 30.30
N GLU A 651 4.61 -16.32 29.62
CA GLU A 651 5.81 -17.10 29.92
C GLU A 651 6.65 -17.35 28.67
N ASN A 652 7.96 -17.38 28.83
CA ASN A 652 8.89 -17.65 27.71
C ASN A 652 8.77 -19.08 27.14
N ASN A 653 8.14 -19.99 27.85
CA ASN A 653 7.91 -21.38 27.43
C ASN A 653 6.50 -21.64 26.87
N ALA A 654 5.68 -20.61 26.72
CA ALA A 654 4.30 -20.73 26.22
C ALA A 654 4.19 -21.49 24.89
N TYR A 655 5.21 -21.38 24.05
CA TYR A 655 5.26 -22.07 22.75
C TYR A 655 5.68 -23.55 22.86
N ALA A 656 6.39 -23.96 23.92
CA ALA A 656 6.94 -25.31 24.06
C ALA A 656 5.87 -26.41 24.20
N GLY A 657 4.70 -26.07 24.75
CA GLY A 657 3.58 -27.00 24.96
C GLY A 657 2.53 -26.96 23.84
N LEU A 658 2.75 -26.21 22.75
CA LEU A 658 1.77 -26.10 21.67
C LEU A 658 1.64 -27.41 20.89
N THR A 659 0.40 -27.72 20.52
CA THR A 659 0.06 -28.86 19.67
C THR A 659 -0.87 -28.42 18.56
N GLN A 660 -0.90 -29.18 17.46
CA GLN A 660 -1.86 -28.92 16.37
C GLN A 660 -3.31 -28.93 16.86
N ALA A 661 -3.62 -29.80 17.80
CA ALA A 661 -4.96 -29.89 18.41
C ALA A 661 -5.35 -28.58 19.13
N ARG A 662 -4.38 -27.97 19.86
CA ARG A 662 -4.63 -26.69 20.54
C ARG A 662 -4.87 -25.54 19.56
N ILE A 663 -4.09 -25.45 18.47
CA ILE A 663 -4.31 -24.48 17.39
C ILE A 663 -5.69 -24.67 16.74
N LYS A 664 -6.06 -25.93 16.46
CA LYS A 664 -7.38 -26.28 15.91
C LYS A 664 -8.52 -25.87 16.84
N GLN A 665 -8.39 -26.15 18.13
CA GLN A 665 -9.38 -25.78 19.13
C GLN A 665 -9.58 -24.27 19.20
N GLU A 666 -8.51 -23.52 19.14
CA GLU A 666 -8.56 -22.05 19.17
C GLU A 666 -9.23 -21.49 17.91
N TRP A 667 -8.89 -22.03 16.74
CA TRP A 667 -9.58 -21.67 15.49
C TRP A 667 -11.08 -21.98 15.56
N GLN A 668 -11.47 -23.11 16.15
CA GLN A 668 -12.89 -23.47 16.32
C GLN A 668 -13.60 -22.51 17.27
N LYS A 669 -12.97 -22.07 18.36
CA LYS A 669 -13.51 -21.06 19.26
C LYS A 669 -13.77 -19.74 18.53
N LEU A 670 -12.79 -19.26 17.75
CA LEU A 670 -12.91 -18.03 16.97
C LEU A 670 -14.12 -18.08 16.01
N ASN A 671 -14.36 -19.23 15.39
CA ASN A 671 -15.41 -19.42 14.40
C ASN A 671 -16.75 -19.91 14.98
N ALA A 672 -16.86 -20.02 16.28
CA ALA A 672 -18.10 -20.46 16.92
C ALA A 672 -19.22 -19.39 16.86
N ALA A 673 -18.85 -18.12 16.86
CA ALA A 673 -19.80 -17.00 16.85
C ALA A 673 -20.53 -16.85 15.50
N PRO A 674 -21.76 -16.34 15.50
CA PRO A 674 -22.48 -16.02 14.28
C PRO A 674 -21.72 -15.06 13.35
N VAL A 675 -21.98 -15.20 12.06
CA VAL A 675 -21.34 -14.40 10.99
C VAL A 675 -22.39 -13.64 10.20
N HIS A 676 -22.05 -12.41 9.84
CA HIS A 676 -22.81 -11.56 8.93
C HIS A 676 -22.13 -11.54 7.57
N TYR A 677 -22.80 -12.04 6.54
CA TYR A 677 -22.32 -12.10 5.17
C TYR A 677 -22.88 -10.95 4.34
N TYR A 678 -22.04 -10.38 3.50
CA TYR A 678 -22.41 -9.34 2.53
C TYR A 678 -21.90 -9.75 1.16
N ILE A 679 -22.83 -9.87 0.20
CA ILE A 679 -22.53 -10.25 -1.19
C ILE A 679 -23.08 -9.14 -2.08
N VAL A 680 -22.18 -8.38 -2.72
CA VAL A 680 -22.53 -7.24 -3.57
C VAL A 680 -21.91 -7.44 -4.95
N GLY A 681 -22.73 -7.39 -5.99
CA GLY A 681 -22.25 -7.53 -7.36
C GLY A 681 -23.37 -7.66 -8.37
N ASN A 682 -23.05 -7.80 -9.64
CA ASN A 682 -24.06 -7.95 -10.68
C ASN A 682 -24.55 -9.42 -10.78
N LEU A 683 -25.13 -9.89 -9.71
CA LEU A 683 -25.79 -11.21 -9.64
C LEU A 683 -27.16 -11.04 -8.98
N PRO A 684 -28.23 -11.58 -9.57
CA PRO A 684 -29.56 -11.57 -8.94
C PRO A 684 -29.52 -12.27 -7.57
N PRO A 685 -30.14 -11.68 -6.53
CA PRO A 685 -30.21 -12.31 -5.21
C PRO A 685 -30.79 -13.72 -5.23
N GLU A 686 -31.71 -14.00 -6.15
CA GLU A 686 -32.36 -15.28 -6.34
C GLU A 686 -31.36 -16.39 -6.78
N GLU A 687 -30.30 -16.03 -7.48
CA GLU A 687 -29.24 -16.96 -7.88
C GLU A 687 -28.21 -17.16 -6.75
N ALA A 688 -27.97 -16.14 -5.94
CA ALA A 688 -27.03 -16.19 -4.83
C ALA A 688 -27.59 -16.91 -3.59
N ALA A 689 -28.88 -16.75 -3.27
CA ALA A 689 -29.49 -17.30 -2.07
C ALA A 689 -29.38 -18.83 -1.94
N PRO A 690 -29.60 -19.65 -2.98
CA PRO A 690 -29.38 -21.09 -2.90
C PRO A 690 -27.94 -21.48 -2.58
N LEU A 691 -26.95 -20.72 -3.09
CA LEU A 691 -25.53 -20.96 -2.81
C LEU A 691 -25.22 -20.61 -1.36
N VAL A 692 -25.78 -19.52 -0.83
CA VAL A 692 -25.67 -19.14 0.59
C VAL A 692 -26.26 -20.23 1.47
N ALA A 693 -27.46 -20.74 1.15
CA ALA A 693 -28.09 -21.85 1.89
C ALA A 693 -27.18 -23.07 1.90
N LYS A 694 -26.66 -23.45 0.74
CA LYS A 694 -25.86 -24.67 0.59
C LYS A 694 -24.51 -24.59 1.31
N TYR A 695 -23.77 -23.49 1.15
CA TYR A 695 -22.38 -23.40 1.59
C TYR A 695 -22.18 -22.69 2.92
N LEU A 696 -23.09 -21.80 3.34
CA LEU A 696 -22.94 -21.00 4.54
C LEU A 696 -23.87 -21.40 5.67
N ALA A 697 -25.16 -21.67 5.38
CA ALA A 697 -26.15 -21.92 6.43
C ALA A 697 -25.95 -23.22 7.22
N GLY A 698 -25.13 -24.15 6.73
CA GLY A 698 -24.77 -25.38 7.41
C GLY A 698 -23.37 -25.35 8.08
N ILE A 699 -22.71 -24.18 8.19
CA ILE A 699 -21.45 -24.05 8.96
C ILE A 699 -21.81 -24.11 10.45
N PRO A 700 -21.17 -25.00 11.25
CA PRO A 700 -21.47 -25.10 12.66
C PRO A 700 -21.20 -23.78 13.40
N ARG A 701 -22.19 -23.30 14.16
CA ARG A 701 -22.06 -22.13 15.03
C ARG A 701 -22.59 -22.49 16.42
N SER A 702 -22.08 -21.82 17.44
CA SER A 702 -22.68 -21.83 18.78
C SER A 702 -23.09 -20.40 19.13
N ALA A 703 -24.03 -20.26 20.05
CA ALA A 703 -24.33 -18.94 20.57
C ALA A 703 -23.09 -18.36 21.20
N ALA A 704 -22.59 -17.25 20.64
CA ALA A 704 -21.47 -16.54 21.27
C ALA A 704 -21.93 -16.00 22.62
N ALA A 705 -21.12 -16.21 23.67
CA ALA A 705 -21.26 -15.42 24.88
C ALA A 705 -21.11 -13.94 24.49
N ALA A 706 -21.94 -13.06 25.04
CA ALA A 706 -21.79 -11.63 24.87
C ALA A 706 -20.41 -11.23 25.43
N ASN A 707 -19.47 -10.89 24.54
CA ASN A 707 -18.14 -10.45 24.94
C ASN A 707 -18.21 -8.96 25.26
N ASP A 708 -17.98 -8.60 26.51
CA ASP A 708 -18.00 -7.20 26.97
C ASP A 708 -16.71 -6.45 26.59
N TYR A 709 -15.63 -7.16 26.30
CA TYR A 709 -14.31 -6.58 26.00
C TYR A 709 -13.97 -5.38 26.89
N PRO A 710 -13.86 -5.55 28.22
CA PRO A 710 -13.71 -4.45 29.15
C PRO A 710 -12.40 -3.70 28.91
N LEU A 711 -12.46 -2.38 28.89
CA LEU A 711 -11.32 -1.51 28.87
C LEU A 711 -11.06 -0.98 30.27
N ARG A 712 -9.78 -0.75 30.58
CA ARG A 712 -9.39 -0.18 31.87
C ARG A 712 -9.84 1.27 31.95
N ALA A 713 -10.77 1.58 32.84
CA ALA A 713 -11.26 2.92 33.08
C ALA A 713 -10.21 3.82 33.76
N GLY A 714 -10.31 5.11 33.52
CA GLY A 714 -9.47 6.14 34.11
C GLY A 714 -8.35 6.65 33.22
N SER A 715 -7.86 7.83 33.57
CA SER A 715 -6.75 8.49 32.85
C SER A 715 -5.42 8.07 33.42
N GLU A 716 -4.45 7.83 32.53
CA GLU A 716 -3.10 7.39 32.89
C GLU A 716 -2.06 7.98 31.94
N SER A 717 -0.92 8.41 32.46
CA SER A 717 0.24 8.81 31.66
C SER A 717 1.46 7.98 32.05
N ARG A 718 2.15 7.44 31.04
CA ARG A 718 3.40 6.68 31.22
C ARG A 718 4.50 7.25 30.35
N HIS A 719 5.74 7.03 30.78
CA HIS A 719 6.96 7.36 30.06
C HIS A 719 7.77 6.08 29.88
N GLU A 720 8.20 5.83 28.65
CA GLU A 720 9.07 4.70 28.32
C GLU A 720 10.34 5.23 27.64
N ALA A 721 11.51 4.75 28.09
CA ALA A 721 12.77 5.00 27.43
C ALA A 721 13.00 3.92 26.38
N ALA A 722 12.70 4.18 25.14
CA ALA A 722 12.80 3.21 24.06
C ALA A 722 13.63 3.75 22.89
N GLY A 723 14.90 3.42 22.87
CA GLY A 723 15.68 3.48 21.66
C GLY A 723 16.63 4.66 21.47
N GLU A 724 17.34 4.63 20.35
CA GLU A 724 18.42 5.52 19.96
C GLU A 724 17.95 6.72 19.08
N THR A 725 16.64 6.99 19.03
CA THR A 725 16.11 8.12 18.25
C THR A 725 16.23 9.40 19.06
N GLU A 726 16.69 10.49 18.43
CA GLU A 726 16.81 11.81 19.07
C GLU A 726 15.46 12.51 19.34
N GLY A 727 14.33 11.84 19.07
CA GLY A 727 13.00 12.40 19.22
C GLY A 727 12.11 11.57 20.14
N ALA A 728 11.04 12.21 20.63
CA ALA A 728 9.98 11.56 21.37
C ALA A 728 8.82 11.18 20.46
N GLU A 729 8.13 10.10 20.82
CA GLU A 729 6.84 9.70 20.23
C GLU A 729 5.74 9.82 21.27
N ILE A 730 4.64 10.46 20.89
CA ILE A 730 3.44 10.54 21.72
C ILE A 730 2.39 9.61 21.15
N HIS A 731 1.93 8.68 21.97
CA HIS A 731 0.82 7.79 21.68
C HIS A 731 -0.28 8.04 22.71
N ALA A 732 -1.35 8.65 22.27
CA ALA A 732 -2.51 8.88 23.13
C ALA A 732 -3.70 8.10 22.61
N GLN A 733 -4.48 7.55 23.54
CA GLN A 733 -5.71 6.82 23.23
C GLN A 733 -6.79 7.20 24.25
N SER A 734 -8.03 7.18 23.81
CA SER A 734 -9.16 7.36 24.69
C SER A 734 -10.36 6.56 24.20
N TRP A 735 -11.30 6.30 25.10
CA TRP A 735 -12.51 5.61 24.74
C TRP A 735 -13.72 6.13 25.54
N ARG A 736 -14.89 5.98 24.93
CA ARG A 736 -16.16 6.38 25.53
C ARG A 736 -17.26 5.40 25.18
N GLN A 737 -18.08 5.07 26.16
CA GLN A 737 -19.33 4.36 25.93
C GLN A 737 -20.31 5.30 25.22
N ALA A 738 -21.01 4.79 24.20
CA ALA A 738 -21.99 5.51 23.41
C ALA A 738 -23.37 4.89 23.59
N ASP A 739 -24.39 5.70 23.86
CA ASP A 739 -25.75 5.20 24.03
C ASP A 739 -26.31 4.62 22.73
N THR A 740 -26.06 5.31 21.62
CA THR A 740 -26.49 4.88 20.29
C THR A 740 -25.51 5.40 19.23
N LEU A 741 -25.02 4.50 18.40
CA LEU A 741 -24.19 4.82 17.22
C LEU A 741 -25.06 4.67 15.96
N THR A 742 -25.74 5.75 15.56
CA THR A 742 -26.54 5.76 14.34
C THR A 742 -25.64 5.91 13.10
N PRO A 743 -26.11 5.53 11.90
CA PRO A 743 -25.38 5.76 10.66
C PRO A 743 -24.93 7.21 10.46
N GLU A 744 -25.79 8.18 10.88
CA GLU A 744 -25.46 9.61 10.83
C GLU A 744 -24.26 9.94 11.70
N LYS A 745 -24.25 9.48 12.96
CA LYS A 745 -23.13 9.71 13.88
C LYS A 745 -21.83 9.06 13.37
N THR A 746 -21.92 7.86 12.84
CA THR A 746 -20.77 7.15 12.26
C THR A 746 -20.18 7.94 11.09
N GLU A 747 -21.02 8.45 10.17
CA GLU A 747 -20.54 9.28 9.06
C GLU A 747 -20.00 10.63 9.52
N GLN A 748 -20.63 11.27 10.52
CA GLN A 748 -20.11 12.51 11.12
C GLN A 748 -18.71 12.28 11.74
N ILE A 749 -18.49 11.18 12.47
CA ILE A 749 -17.18 10.83 13.03
C ILE A 749 -16.15 10.63 11.91
N ARG A 750 -16.52 9.93 10.83
CA ARG A 750 -15.64 9.74 9.68
C ARG A 750 -15.22 11.06 9.02
N LEU A 751 -16.16 11.99 8.87
CA LEU A 751 -15.86 13.33 8.33
C LEU A 751 -15.02 14.17 9.29
N LEU A 752 -15.33 14.12 10.57
CA LEU A 752 -14.63 14.85 11.62
C LEU A 752 -13.18 14.38 11.81
N ASN A 753 -12.87 13.10 11.58
CA ASN A 753 -11.48 12.62 11.57
C ASN A 753 -10.58 13.48 10.67
N ASN A 754 -11.08 13.88 9.49
CA ASN A 754 -10.31 14.75 8.58
C ASN A 754 -10.11 16.15 9.16
N LEU A 755 -11.12 16.69 9.82
CA LEU A 755 -11.05 18.02 10.43
C LEU A 755 -10.10 18.02 11.64
N PHE A 756 -10.16 17.00 12.50
CA PHE A 756 -9.22 16.84 13.62
C PHE A 756 -7.78 16.73 13.13
N ASN A 757 -7.53 15.89 12.12
CA ASN A 757 -6.20 15.76 11.53
C ASN A 757 -5.68 17.07 10.94
N ALA A 758 -6.53 17.83 10.25
CA ALA A 758 -6.14 19.13 9.70
C ALA A 758 -5.77 20.13 10.81
N ARG A 759 -6.60 20.29 11.83
CA ARG A 759 -6.37 21.23 12.93
C ARG A 759 -5.18 20.86 13.81
N LEU A 760 -4.99 19.56 14.07
CA LEU A 760 -3.82 19.07 14.80
C LEU A 760 -2.52 19.29 14.01
N LYS A 761 -2.54 19.07 12.70
CA LYS A 761 -1.39 19.38 11.84
C LYS A 761 -1.10 20.89 11.82
N ASP A 762 -2.11 21.74 11.67
CA ASP A 762 -1.94 23.19 11.65
C ASP A 762 -1.33 23.67 12.97
N GLU A 763 -1.73 23.14 14.10
CA GLU A 763 -1.19 23.51 15.41
C GLU A 763 0.22 22.97 15.61
N LEU A 764 0.40 21.64 15.50
CA LEU A 764 1.67 20.98 15.86
C LEU A 764 2.76 21.18 14.82
N ARG A 765 2.42 21.20 13.53
CA ARG A 765 3.38 21.42 12.45
C ARG A 765 3.50 22.90 12.08
N GLY A 766 2.39 23.60 11.96
CA GLY A 766 2.36 24.98 11.47
C GLY A 766 2.77 26.01 12.52
N ARG A 767 2.18 25.98 13.72
CA ARG A 767 2.42 26.98 14.77
C ARG A 767 3.52 26.57 15.72
N GLN A 768 3.51 25.33 16.21
CA GLN A 768 4.51 24.83 17.18
C GLN A 768 5.79 24.33 16.50
N GLN A 769 5.73 24.02 15.21
CA GLN A 769 6.83 23.43 14.45
C GLN A 769 7.47 22.20 15.13
N SER A 770 6.67 21.52 15.95
CA SER A 770 7.13 20.45 16.83
C SER A 770 6.93 19.05 16.25
N ALA A 771 6.03 18.87 15.24
CA ALA A 771 5.70 17.56 14.71
C ALA A 771 5.61 17.55 13.18
N TYR A 772 6.11 16.48 12.53
CA TYR A 772 5.97 16.28 11.08
C TYR A 772 4.70 15.53 10.71
N ALA A 773 4.46 14.37 11.32
CA ALA A 773 3.27 13.56 11.09
C ALA A 773 2.42 13.53 12.34
N VAL A 774 1.17 13.89 12.15
CA VAL A 774 0.14 13.82 13.15
C VAL A 774 -0.97 12.94 12.61
N LYS A 775 -1.37 11.94 13.35
CA LYS A 775 -2.43 11.01 12.97
C LYS A 775 -3.45 10.90 14.11
N PHE A 776 -4.62 11.41 13.87
CA PHE A 776 -5.80 11.23 14.72
C PHE A 776 -6.78 10.27 14.05
N LYS A 777 -7.35 9.35 14.81
CA LYS A 777 -8.35 8.41 14.33
C LYS A 777 -9.37 8.16 15.45
N ALA A 778 -10.64 8.34 15.17
CA ALA A 778 -11.74 7.87 15.99
C ALA A 778 -12.50 6.78 15.22
N GLU A 779 -12.76 5.66 15.87
CA GLU A 779 -13.49 4.51 15.32
C GLU A 779 -14.72 4.22 16.13
N THR A 780 -15.74 3.73 15.45
CA THR A 780 -16.99 3.31 16.08
C THR A 780 -17.09 1.80 16.11
N TYR A 781 -17.50 1.28 17.24
CA TYR A 781 -17.79 -0.14 17.44
C TYR A 781 -19.26 -0.29 17.87
N PRO A 782 -20.19 -0.34 16.89
CA PRO A 782 -21.64 -0.35 17.18
C PRO A 782 -22.07 -1.51 18.07
N GLY A 783 -21.54 -2.73 17.82
CA GLY A 783 -21.82 -3.91 18.66
C GLY A 783 -21.38 -3.76 20.12
N LEU A 784 -20.35 -2.94 20.39
CA LEU A 784 -19.86 -2.64 21.73
C LEU A 784 -20.39 -1.32 22.28
N ARG A 785 -21.20 -0.59 21.50
CA ARG A 785 -21.68 0.77 21.82
C ARG A 785 -20.54 1.71 22.26
N ARG A 786 -19.42 1.70 21.50
CA ARG A 786 -18.20 2.39 21.92
C ARG A 786 -17.56 3.17 20.80
N ILE A 787 -16.97 4.32 21.16
CA ILE A 787 -16.07 5.12 20.32
C ILE A 787 -14.69 5.00 20.92
N GLU A 788 -13.70 4.60 20.11
CA GLU A 788 -12.29 4.55 20.50
C GLU A 788 -11.51 5.51 19.63
N SER A 789 -10.64 6.30 20.25
CA SER A 789 -9.85 7.32 19.56
C SER A 789 -8.38 7.16 19.87
N SER A 790 -7.54 7.47 18.89
CA SER A 790 -6.10 7.46 19.02
C SER A 790 -5.51 8.71 18.37
N LEU A 791 -4.43 9.20 18.96
CA LEU A 791 -3.61 10.28 18.43
C LEU A 791 -2.14 9.87 18.54
N THR A 792 -1.41 9.94 17.45
CA THR A 792 0.03 9.68 17.43
C THR A 792 0.75 10.80 16.72
N PHE A 793 1.89 11.24 17.27
CA PHE A 793 2.80 12.17 16.60
C PHE A 793 4.20 12.07 17.17
N ASN A 794 5.19 12.46 16.36
CA ASN A 794 6.60 12.49 16.72
C ASN A 794 7.04 13.94 16.90
N THR A 795 7.91 14.19 17.87
CA THR A 795 8.42 15.53 18.20
C THR A 795 9.86 15.46 18.70
N ALA A 796 10.54 16.61 18.86
CA ALA A 796 11.80 16.67 19.59
C ALA A 796 11.59 16.29 21.06
N ALA A 797 12.57 15.67 21.68
CA ALA A 797 12.41 15.14 23.05
C ALA A 797 12.07 16.25 24.08
N ASP A 798 12.70 17.41 23.96
CA ASP A 798 12.44 18.59 24.78
C ASP A 798 11.07 19.25 24.51
N GLN A 799 10.43 18.96 23.36
CA GLN A 799 9.12 19.48 22.97
C GLN A 799 7.95 18.53 23.28
N ALA A 800 8.23 17.34 23.80
CA ALA A 800 7.23 16.30 23.98
C ALA A 800 6.02 16.76 24.82
N GLN A 801 6.29 17.37 25.98
CA GLN A 801 5.23 17.87 26.88
C GLN A 801 4.47 19.04 26.27
N ALA A 802 5.17 20.01 25.70
CA ALA A 802 4.55 21.18 25.05
C ALA A 802 3.68 20.75 23.85
N GLY A 803 4.17 19.84 23.03
CA GLY A 803 3.42 19.27 21.90
C GLY A 803 2.16 18.53 22.35
N TRP A 804 2.24 17.73 23.43
CA TRP A 804 1.05 17.10 23.98
C TRP A 804 0.01 18.11 24.49
N GLN A 805 0.43 19.13 25.23
CA GLN A 805 -0.48 20.18 25.71
C GLN A 805 -1.14 20.95 24.57
N ALA A 806 -0.40 21.25 23.51
CA ALA A 806 -0.95 21.88 22.31
C ALA A 806 -1.96 20.97 21.60
N ALA A 807 -1.66 19.67 21.46
CA ALA A 807 -2.60 18.71 20.91
C ALA A 807 -3.88 18.58 21.75
N LYS A 808 -3.73 18.48 23.06
CA LYS A 808 -4.86 18.43 24.02
C LYS A 808 -5.74 19.67 23.94
N LYS A 809 -5.15 20.85 23.79
CA LYS A 809 -5.89 22.08 23.56
C LYS A 809 -6.75 22.01 22.30
N VAL A 810 -6.18 21.52 21.18
CA VAL A 810 -6.96 21.35 19.94
C VAL A 810 -8.10 20.36 20.13
N LEU A 811 -7.86 19.21 20.76
CA LEU A 811 -8.88 18.19 21.01
C LEU A 811 -10.07 18.77 21.82
N ARG A 812 -9.79 19.65 22.77
CA ARG A 812 -10.78 20.29 23.63
C ARG A 812 -11.55 21.42 22.94
N GLU A 813 -10.85 22.29 22.20
CA GLU A 813 -11.42 23.54 21.64
C GLU A 813 -12.07 23.33 20.27
N LEU A 814 -11.62 22.32 19.48
CA LEU A 814 -12.13 22.07 18.13
C LEU A 814 -13.65 21.91 18.07
N PRO A 815 -14.30 21.14 18.96
CA PRO A 815 -15.75 20.95 18.90
C PRO A 815 -16.51 22.29 18.89
N ASP A 816 -16.19 23.20 19.77
CA ASP A 816 -16.84 24.50 19.85
C ASP A 816 -16.38 25.48 18.76
N GLY A 817 -15.21 25.24 18.16
CA GLY A 817 -14.66 26.00 17.04
C GLY A 817 -15.28 25.68 15.67
N ILE A 818 -16.09 24.61 15.53
CA ILE A 818 -16.70 24.25 14.25
C ILE A 818 -17.69 25.34 13.81
N GLY A 819 -17.43 25.97 12.66
CA GLY A 819 -18.24 27.04 12.09
C GLY A 819 -19.25 26.55 11.05
N TYR A 820 -20.14 27.45 10.60
CA TYR A 820 -21.11 27.14 9.54
C TYR A 820 -20.45 26.83 8.20
N ALA A 821 -19.34 27.50 7.89
CA ALA A 821 -18.60 27.26 6.64
C ALA A 821 -18.00 25.85 6.62
N GLU A 822 -17.42 25.39 7.73
CA GLU A 822 -16.87 24.03 7.86
C GLU A 822 -17.95 22.96 7.75
N ALA A 823 -19.08 23.16 8.44
CA ALA A 823 -20.21 22.23 8.35
C ALA A 823 -20.74 22.10 6.90
N ARG A 824 -20.87 23.22 6.19
CA ARG A 824 -21.26 23.24 4.78
C ARG A 824 -20.26 22.52 3.90
N ASN A 825 -18.96 22.73 4.12
CA ASN A 825 -17.90 22.07 3.38
C ASN A 825 -17.88 20.55 3.62
N LEU A 826 -18.06 20.11 4.87
CA LEU A 826 -18.16 18.69 5.22
C LEU A 826 -19.40 18.03 4.60
N ARG A 827 -20.55 18.74 4.59
CA ARG A 827 -21.77 18.28 3.91
C ARG A 827 -21.54 18.14 2.39
N LYS A 828 -20.90 19.13 1.75
CA LYS A 828 -20.56 19.07 0.34
C LYS A 828 -19.63 17.89 0.05
N LEU A 829 -18.59 17.73 0.85
CA LEU A 829 -17.65 16.60 0.74
C LEU A 829 -18.37 15.25 0.88
N PHE A 830 -19.31 15.12 1.82
CA PHE A 830 -20.11 13.91 1.96
C PHE A 830 -20.91 13.62 0.68
N ILE A 831 -21.61 14.61 0.12
CA ILE A 831 -22.43 14.44 -1.10
C ILE A 831 -21.55 14.03 -2.29
N GLU A 832 -20.40 14.67 -2.48
CA GLU A 832 -19.47 14.34 -3.55
C GLU A 832 -18.93 12.90 -3.41
N GLN A 833 -18.50 12.53 -2.21
CA GLN A 833 -18.03 11.17 -1.92
C GLN A 833 -19.16 10.14 -2.08
N GLU A 834 -20.37 10.49 -1.70
CA GLU A 834 -21.53 9.64 -1.83
C GLU A 834 -21.86 9.29 -3.26
N ASN A 835 -21.84 10.26 -4.15
CA ASN A 835 -22.08 10.06 -5.58
C ASN A 835 -21.03 9.12 -6.22
N ALA A 836 -19.77 9.20 -5.76
CA ALA A 836 -18.72 8.26 -6.18
C ALA A 836 -18.93 6.86 -5.58
N ARG A 837 -19.32 6.77 -4.31
CA ARG A 837 -19.50 5.50 -3.60
C ARG A 837 -20.68 4.66 -4.12
N ARG A 838 -21.75 5.30 -4.62
CA ARG A 838 -22.93 4.59 -5.15
C ARG A 838 -22.63 3.61 -6.27
N ARG A 839 -21.50 3.80 -6.98
CA ARG A 839 -21.03 2.95 -8.07
C ARG A 839 -20.00 1.90 -7.62
N SER A 840 -19.60 1.91 -6.36
CA SER A 840 -18.54 1.03 -5.84
C SER A 840 -19.14 -0.06 -4.95
N ALA A 841 -18.90 -1.31 -5.31
CA ALA A 841 -19.31 -2.46 -4.52
C ALA A 841 -18.60 -2.52 -3.15
N GLU A 842 -17.31 -2.11 -3.10
CA GLU A 842 -16.57 -2.01 -1.84
C GLU A 842 -17.22 -0.99 -0.88
N ALA A 843 -17.59 0.18 -1.41
CA ALA A 843 -18.23 1.19 -0.59
C ALA A 843 -19.62 0.74 -0.08
N TRP A 844 -20.34 -0.04 -0.88
CA TRP A 844 -21.59 -0.65 -0.43
C TRP A 844 -21.35 -1.66 0.68
N ILE A 845 -20.37 -2.53 0.55
CA ILE A 845 -20.01 -3.50 1.61
C ILE A 845 -19.60 -2.78 2.89
N GLU A 846 -18.82 -1.71 2.82
CA GLU A 846 -18.44 -0.91 3.99
C GLU A 846 -19.70 -0.37 4.71
N ARG A 847 -20.65 0.14 3.98
CA ARG A 847 -21.91 0.64 4.54
C ARG A 847 -22.75 -0.46 5.15
N LEU A 848 -23.00 -1.52 4.37
CA LEU A 848 -23.80 -2.64 4.80
C LEU A 848 -23.23 -3.28 6.06
N SER A 849 -21.91 -3.38 6.15
CA SER A 849 -21.22 -3.96 7.31
C SER A 849 -21.12 -3.01 8.51
N ALA A 850 -21.18 -1.70 8.32
CA ALA A 850 -21.20 -0.72 9.41
C ALA A 850 -22.57 -0.62 10.09
N ASP A 851 -23.63 -0.92 9.36
CA ASP A 851 -25.04 -0.77 9.82
C ASP A 851 -25.63 -2.07 10.36
N ARG A 852 -24.90 -2.76 11.24
CA ARG A 852 -25.31 -4.05 11.80
C ARG A 852 -26.50 -3.99 12.77
N GLN A 853 -26.88 -2.81 13.24
CA GLN A 853 -27.86 -2.63 14.33
C GLN A 853 -29.30 -2.61 13.85
N ALA A 854 -29.56 -2.47 12.57
CA ALA A 854 -30.90 -2.49 12.06
C ALA A 854 -31.39 -3.94 11.91
N GLU A 855 -32.05 -4.48 12.91
CA GLU A 855 -32.83 -5.71 12.79
C GLU A 855 -33.78 -5.60 11.60
N GLY A 856 -33.30 -5.93 10.40
CA GLY A 856 -34.13 -6.21 9.24
C GLY A 856 -34.53 -5.06 8.35
N VAL A 857 -34.09 -3.81 8.55
CA VAL A 857 -34.29 -2.72 7.59
C VAL A 857 -33.07 -1.80 7.64
N LEU A 858 -32.14 -2.00 6.75
CA LEU A 858 -31.14 -0.98 6.53
C LEU A 858 -31.82 0.26 6.01
N PRO A 859 -31.66 1.40 6.67
CA PRO A 859 -32.17 2.67 6.17
C PRO A 859 -31.43 3.14 4.91
N TYR A 860 -30.43 2.42 4.49
CA TYR A 860 -29.57 2.65 3.33
C TYR A 860 -30.04 1.80 2.15
N PRO A 861 -30.22 2.31 0.97
CA PRO A 861 -29.46 3.28 0.16
C PRO A 861 -30.13 4.65 -0.02
N ASN A 862 -31.34 4.88 0.46
CA ASN A 862 -32.09 6.11 0.21
C ASN A 862 -31.81 7.23 1.23
N ASP A 863 -31.03 6.95 2.28
CA ASP A 863 -30.81 7.86 3.39
C ASP A 863 -29.60 8.79 3.24
N ALA A 864 -28.94 8.81 2.07
CA ALA A 864 -27.87 9.79 1.82
C ALA A 864 -28.37 11.24 2.03
N GLY A 865 -29.63 11.52 1.67
CA GLY A 865 -30.27 12.79 1.95
C GLY A 865 -30.36 13.05 3.45
N ARG A 866 -30.88 12.10 4.22
CA ARG A 866 -31.04 12.20 5.68
C ARG A 866 -29.68 12.35 6.38
N ILE A 867 -28.65 11.59 5.96
CA ILE A 867 -27.30 11.74 6.50
C ILE A 867 -26.75 13.11 6.13
N ALA A 868 -26.88 13.56 4.88
CA ALA A 868 -26.46 14.89 4.46
C ALA A 868 -27.15 16.00 5.26
N ASP A 869 -28.44 15.85 5.55
CA ASP A 869 -29.21 16.80 6.34
C ASP A 869 -28.82 16.78 7.81
N SER A 870 -28.33 15.65 8.33
CA SER A 870 -27.79 15.54 9.69
C SER A 870 -26.42 16.23 9.86
N ILE A 871 -25.69 16.54 8.78
CA ILE A 871 -24.39 17.20 8.81
C ILE A 871 -24.62 18.72 9.01
N THR A 872 -25.05 19.07 10.20
CA THR A 872 -25.25 20.44 10.66
C THR A 872 -24.14 20.85 11.62
N ARG A 873 -23.93 22.16 11.79
CA ARG A 873 -22.96 22.69 12.76
C ARG A 873 -23.18 22.12 14.17
N ASN A 874 -24.43 22.09 14.62
CA ASN A 874 -24.76 21.65 15.98
C ASN A 874 -24.51 20.15 16.16
N ASN A 875 -24.95 19.31 15.21
CA ASN A 875 -24.73 17.86 15.27
C ASN A 875 -23.24 17.51 15.19
N LEU A 876 -22.48 18.22 14.35
CA LEU A 876 -21.03 18.02 14.26
C LEU A 876 -20.32 18.41 15.56
N ARG A 877 -20.71 19.49 16.23
CA ARG A 877 -20.18 19.89 17.54
C ARG A 877 -20.44 18.83 18.60
N GLU A 878 -21.68 18.36 18.69
CA GLU A 878 -22.07 17.33 19.64
C GLU A 878 -21.36 16.00 19.38
N THR A 879 -21.20 15.62 18.13
CA THR A 879 -20.46 14.43 17.77
C THR A 879 -18.96 14.59 18.06
N ALA A 880 -18.38 15.75 17.75
CA ALA A 880 -16.97 16.03 18.00
C ALA A 880 -16.62 15.98 19.50
N LYS A 881 -17.50 16.47 20.39
CA LYS A 881 -17.33 16.36 21.86
C LYS A 881 -17.27 14.91 22.35
N ARG A 882 -17.77 13.97 21.58
CA ARG A 882 -17.77 12.54 21.91
C ARG A 882 -16.57 11.78 21.36
N MET A 883 -15.76 12.41 20.49
CA MET A 883 -14.64 11.75 19.85
C MET A 883 -13.38 11.66 20.72
N TRP A 884 -13.32 12.43 21.83
CA TRP A 884 -12.24 12.31 22.81
C TRP A 884 -12.82 12.36 24.22
N SER A 885 -12.29 11.54 25.11
CA SER A 885 -12.71 11.50 26.52
C SER A 885 -11.50 11.71 27.42
N GLU A 886 -11.48 12.77 28.19
CA GLU A 886 -10.43 13.01 29.18
C GLU A 886 -10.53 12.06 30.39
N ASP A 887 -11.74 11.52 30.68
CA ASP A 887 -11.95 10.57 31.78
C ASP A 887 -11.28 9.21 31.55
N ASN A 888 -11.06 8.84 30.28
CA ASN A 888 -10.41 7.60 29.87
C ASN A 888 -9.24 7.90 28.91
N GLU A 889 -8.47 8.93 29.21
CA GLU A 889 -7.32 9.36 28.42
C GLU A 889 -6.07 8.63 28.87
N GLN A 890 -5.44 7.91 27.98
CA GLN A 890 -4.19 7.20 28.24
C GLN A 890 -3.10 7.73 27.32
N VAL A 891 -2.00 8.18 27.88
CA VAL A 891 -0.90 8.81 27.15
C VAL A 891 0.41 8.09 27.43
N LEU A 892 1.03 7.58 26.40
CA LEU A 892 2.37 7.04 26.44
C LEU A 892 3.33 8.00 25.72
N THR A 893 4.32 8.48 26.45
CA THR A 893 5.46 9.23 25.90
C THR A 893 6.66 8.33 25.80
N VAL A 894 7.10 8.02 24.60
CA VAL A 894 8.29 7.24 24.33
C VAL A 894 9.45 8.22 24.13
N MET A 895 10.43 8.15 25.02
CA MET A 895 11.62 9.03 25.02
C MET A 895 12.83 8.30 24.46
N PRO A 896 13.81 9.00 23.88
CA PRO A 896 15.09 8.39 23.52
C PRO A 896 15.78 7.83 24.77
N LYS A 897 16.52 6.72 24.61
CA LYS A 897 17.48 6.28 25.63
C LYS A 897 18.70 7.23 25.58
N HIS A 898 19.05 7.77 26.72
CA HIS A 898 20.29 8.54 26.91
C HIS A 898 21.50 7.62 26.88
#